data_3e9927aba8cfdfb4126513ba59111025
#
_entry.id   3e9927aba8cfdfb4126513ba59111025
#
_cell.length_a   1.000
_cell.length_b   1.000
_cell.length_c   1.000
_cell.angle_alpha   90.00
_cell.angle_beta   90.00
_cell.angle_gamma   90.00
#
_symmetry.space_group_name_H-M   'P 1'
#
loop_
_entity.id
_entity.type
_entity.pdbx_description
1 polymer ?
#
loop_
_entity_poly.entity_id
_entity_poly.type
_entity_poly.pdbx_seq_one_letter_code
_entity_poly.pdbx_strand_id
1 'polypeptide(L)'
;KIERDDMCGICGIYIPSGPKPEDITSMLGTIAHRGPDDEGMYINGRIGLGNRRLSIIDIPGGKQPICNEDGTVWIVYNGEIYNYRALRQDLEAKGHLFQTQSDTEVIVHLYEEYGEGCVERLRGMFAFGIWDAKSQKLILARDRLGQKPLFYTQEDENFIFASEIKAILAATKGTREIDFLAVHHYLSLRFIPSPHTILQNIKKLPPAHILVFQDGEVNISRYWSLSFQRKLDQAESEFVAGLRSKLAEVMDLHLVSDVPVGAFLSGGLDSSMIVAMIAEDLDVILQTFAIGVEEDDFNELPYARQVAEHFNTNHIEECVASNLIQMLPRMIWHLDEPSDPIAACMYHAANLAARHVKVVLGGDGGDELFAGFDRYRGNGYVNAYALLPPIIRQQIMGPLLSAIPDSFTYKSTTQKLRWAHQLSFLSRPGERYAEATCFFRFCHADKRDLFEQTLWKQVGHIDSSQVIVDRFNETDSDDLVDKMLYADYMTRLPEHSLMLTDRMTMAHGLEARSPFLDHELVEYLAAFPSQLKIQRRTTKYLLRKLARDYLPSEIVSRQKQGFMFPIAYWFRNELVLMLEGYLLNSFFVREGIFRKSSVSRLIKEHRSGRVDHHVRLWMLLNLEIWHRMYIQGEEISSIENGLLVKN
;
A
#
# COMPACT_ATOMS: atom_id res chain seq x y z
N LYS A 1 -25.24 7.49 16.66
CA LYS A 1 -24.61 6.27 17.19
C LYS A 1 -24.78 5.20 16.14
N ILE A 2 -23.77 4.99 15.32
CA ILE A 2 -23.58 3.79 14.53
C ILE A 2 -22.24 3.27 14.99
N GLU A 3 -22.27 2.46 16.02
CA GLU A 3 -21.20 1.57 16.42
C GLU A 3 -21.16 0.46 15.38
N ARG A 4 -20.14 0.45 14.53
CA ARG A 4 -19.77 -0.68 13.67
C ARG A 4 -18.28 -0.60 13.39
N ASP A 5 -17.70 -1.60 13.61
CA ASP A 5 -16.39 -1.90 14.03
C ASP A 5 -16.02 -3.25 13.45
N ASP A 6 -14.86 -3.47 12.82
CA ASP A 6 -14.45 -4.84 12.51
C ASP A 6 -13.11 -4.94 11.78
N MET A 7 -11.99 -5.31 12.41
CA MET A 7 -10.81 -6.07 11.91
C MET A 7 -9.60 -6.07 12.85
N CYS A 8 -8.57 -6.99 12.59
CA CYS A 8 -7.48 -7.21 13.55
C CYS A 8 -6.46 -6.09 13.58
N GLY A 9 -6.11 -5.68 14.77
CA GLY A 9 -4.96 -4.85 15.08
C GLY A 9 -4.15 -5.48 16.19
N ILE A 10 -2.82 -5.53 16.06
CA ILE A 10 -1.93 -6.10 17.07
C ILE A 10 -1.04 -5.05 17.69
N CYS A 11 -0.68 -5.26 18.93
CA CYS A 11 0.34 -4.50 19.63
C CYS A 11 1.06 -5.38 20.66
N GLY A 12 2.25 -4.95 21.07
CA GLY A 12 2.96 -5.59 22.16
C GLY A 12 4.07 -4.70 22.69
N ILE A 13 4.40 -4.94 23.94
CA ILE A 13 5.41 -4.17 24.65
C ILE A 13 6.24 -5.11 25.55
N TYR A 14 7.55 -5.00 25.41
CA TYR A 14 8.51 -5.62 26.34
C TYR A 14 9.15 -4.54 27.19
N ILE A 15 9.06 -4.68 28.49
CA ILE A 15 9.68 -3.80 29.47
C ILE A 15 10.36 -4.68 30.53
N PRO A 16 11.67 -4.52 30.83
CA PRO A 16 12.37 -5.35 31.82
C PRO A 16 11.73 -5.36 33.21
N SER A 17 11.12 -4.25 33.62
CA SER A 17 10.39 -4.13 34.90
C SER A 17 8.94 -4.64 34.84
N GLY A 18 8.48 -5.10 33.67
CA GLY A 18 7.11 -5.51 33.39
C GLY A 18 6.20 -4.38 32.90
N PRO A 19 5.43 -4.59 31.82
CA PRO A 19 4.42 -3.64 31.35
C PRO A 19 3.22 -3.62 32.28
N LYS A 20 2.51 -2.47 32.32
CA LYS A 20 1.25 -2.34 33.04
C LYS A 20 0.07 -2.64 32.08
N PRO A 21 -1.07 -3.14 32.62
CA PRO A 21 -2.28 -3.32 31.81
C PRO A 21 -2.72 -2.04 31.07
N GLU A 22 -2.55 -0.87 31.70
CA GLU A 22 -2.92 0.42 31.14
C GLU A 22 -2.12 0.75 29.87
N ASP A 23 -0.86 0.30 29.77
CA ASP A 23 -0.02 0.51 28.58
C ASP A 23 -0.64 -0.20 27.39
N ILE A 24 -0.99 -1.48 27.54
CA ILE A 24 -1.63 -2.28 26.47
C ILE A 24 -3.03 -1.74 26.16
N THR A 25 -3.83 -1.42 27.18
CA THR A 25 -5.17 -0.86 26.97
C THR A 25 -5.12 0.46 26.18
N SER A 26 -4.14 1.32 26.48
CA SER A 26 -3.92 2.56 25.75
C SER A 26 -3.59 2.32 24.28
N MET A 27 -2.70 1.37 24.00
CA MET A 27 -2.36 0.96 22.62
C MET A 27 -3.59 0.42 21.87
N LEU A 28 -4.33 -0.51 22.48
CA LEU A 28 -5.54 -1.11 21.92
C LEU A 28 -6.63 -0.08 21.65
N GLY A 29 -6.77 0.92 22.51
CA GLY A 29 -7.73 2.01 22.33
C GLY A 29 -7.51 2.82 21.05
N THR A 30 -6.25 3.01 20.61
CA THR A 30 -5.94 3.77 19.40
C THR A 30 -6.19 3.00 18.10
N ILE A 31 -6.23 1.67 18.17
CA ILE A 31 -6.45 0.78 17.03
C ILE A 31 -7.81 0.06 17.10
N ALA A 32 -8.73 0.58 17.92
CA ALA A 32 -10.07 0.00 18.09
C ALA A 32 -10.83 -0.10 16.76
N HIS A 33 -10.65 0.86 15.84
CA HIS A 33 -11.22 0.85 14.49
C HIS A 33 -10.77 -0.36 13.65
N ARG A 34 -9.68 -1.02 13.99
CA ARG A 34 -9.19 -2.22 13.28
C ARG A 34 -9.86 -3.50 13.75
N GLY A 35 -10.35 -3.57 14.97
CA GLY A 35 -10.91 -4.79 15.51
C GLY A 35 -11.80 -4.58 16.71
N PRO A 36 -13.07 -4.45 16.50
CA PRO A 36 -14.01 -4.15 17.56
C PRO A 36 -14.96 -5.28 17.94
N ASP A 37 -14.91 -6.41 17.21
CA ASP A 37 -15.67 -7.60 17.61
C ASP A 37 -15.20 -8.12 18.96
N ASP A 38 -13.87 -8.08 19.20
CA ASP A 38 -13.28 -8.58 20.44
C ASP A 38 -11.97 -7.85 20.78
N GLU A 39 -11.62 -7.89 22.04
CA GLU A 39 -10.36 -7.39 22.57
C GLU A 39 -9.74 -8.46 23.48
N GLY A 40 -8.43 -8.66 23.32
CA GLY A 40 -7.71 -9.55 24.20
C GLY A 40 -6.33 -9.06 24.55
N MET A 41 -5.87 -9.39 25.75
CA MET A 41 -4.51 -9.10 26.18
C MET A 41 -3.92 -10.27 26.98
N TYR A 42 -2.61 -10.40 26.88
CA TYR A 42 -1.80 -11.28 27.69
C TYR A 42 -0.65 -10.50 28.31
N ILE A 43 -0.47 -10.59 29.60
CA ILE A 43 0.62 -9.95 30.34
C ILE A 43 1.26 -10.98 31.22
N ASN A 44 2.56 -11.19 31.06
CA ASN A 44 3.34 -12.10 31.90
C ASN A 44 4.80 -11.66 31.98
N GLY A 45 5.26 -11.37 33.20
CA GLY A 45 6.63 -10.94 33.45
C GLY A 45 6.96 -9.65 32.70
N ARG A 46 7.83 -9.76 31.68
CA ARG A 46 8.37 -8.63 30.92
C ARG A 46 7.58 -8.29 29.66
N ILE A 47 6.61 -9.12 29.26
CA ILE A 47 5.87 -8.97 28.01
C ILE A 47 4.40 -8.64 28.24
N GLY A 48 3.86 -7.76 27.41
CA GLY A 48 2.43 -7.55 27.21
C GLY A 48 2.11 -7.66 25.73
N LEU A 49 1.10 -8.46 25.38
CA LEU A 49 0.58 -8.61 24.04
C LEU A 49 -0.88 -8.18 23.99
N GLY A 50 -1.31 -7.52 22.94
CA GLY A 50 -2.68 -7.07 22.76
C GLY A 50 -3.17 -7.29 21.34
N ASN A 51 -4.45 -7.65 21.21
CA ASN A 51 -5.13 -7.81 19.94
C ASN A 51 -6.50 -7.15 19.99
N ARG A 52 -6.85 -6.43 18.94
CA ARG A 52 -8.20 -6.08 18.52
C ARG A 52 -8.57 -7.04 17.40
N ARG A 53 -9.72 -7.71 17.49
CA ARG A 53 -10.07 -8.80 16.59
C ARG A 53 -11.25 -8.45 15.69
N LEU A 54 -11.09 -8.74 14.39
CA LEU A 54 -12.17 -9.00 13.47
C LEU A 54 -12.41 -10.51 13.41
N SER A 55 -13.62 -10.93 13.61
CA SER A 55 -14.00 -12.33 13.57
C SER A 55 -14.41 -12.73 12.15
N ILE A 56 -13.47 -13.31 11.39
CA ILE A 56 -13.68 -13.84 10.03
C ILE A 56 -13.68 -15.36 10.03
N ILE A 57 -12.70 -15.99 10.69
CA ILE A 57 -12.59 -17.45 10.85
C ILE A 57 -12.70 -17.80 12.32
N ASP A 58 -13.47 -18.88 12.63
CA ASP A 58 -13.75 -19.35 13.99
C ASP A 58 -14.28 -18.23 14.90
N ILE A 59 -15.44 -17.69 14.55
CA ILE A 59 -16.06 -16.57 15.26
C ILE A 59 -16.07 -16.80 16.79
N PRO A 60 -16.52 -17.96 17.33
CA PRO A 60 -16.59 -18.16 18.77
C PRO A 60 -15.24 -18.51 19.44
N GLY A 61 -14.33 -19.22 18.73
CA GLY A 61 -13.14 -19.82 19.34
C GLY A 61 -11.83 -19.09 19.09
N GLY A 62 -11.71 -18.33 18.00
CA GLY A 62 -10.45 -17.71 17.57
C GLY A 62 -10.03 -16.45 18.33
N LYS A 63 -10.42 -16.31 19.60
CA LYS A 63 -10.05 -15.15 20.44
C LYS A 63 -8.55 -15.13 20.70
N GLN A 64 -7.92 -13.97 20.42
CA GLN A 64 -6.48 -13.77 20.60
C GLN A 64 -6.19 -12.95 21.89
N PRO A 65 -5.00 -13.03 22.49
CA PRO A 65 -3.84 -13.88 22.12
C PRO A 65 -4.10 -15.38 22.27
N ILE A 66 -3.53 -16.19 21.34
CA ILE A 66 -3.62 -17.66 21.36
C ILE A 66 -2.29 -18.25 21.83
N CYS A 67 -2.31 -19.43 22.47
CA CYS A 67 -1.10 -20.13 22.91
C CYS A 67 -1.11 -21.59 22.47
N ASN A 68 0.08 -22.23 22.60
CA ASN A 68 0.26 -23.66 22.47
C ASN A 68 -0.32 -24.42 23.68
N GLU A 69 -0.27 -25.76 23.67
CA GLU A 69 -0.88 -26.65 24.65
C GLU A 69 -0.38 -26.41 26.09
N ASP A 70 0.90 -26.05 26.27
CA ASP A 70 1.52 -25.84 27.58
C ASP A 70 1.57 -24.36 28.02
N GLY A 71 1.06 -23.45 27.21
CA GLY A 71 0.99 -22.02 27.48
C GLY A 71 2.34 -21.30 27.50
N THR A 72 3.35 -21.83 26.81
CA THR A 72 4.70 -21.25 26.75
C THR A 72 4.98 -20.43 25.51
N VAL A 73 4.21 -20.62 24.43
CA VAL A 73 4.30 -19.83 23.20
C VAL A 73 2.99 -19.09 22.98
N TRP A 74 3.03 -17.78 22.89
CA TRP A 74 1.88 -16.91 22.73
C TRP A 74 1.97 -16.09 21.46
N ILE A 75 0.85 -15.93 20.74
CA ILE A 75 0.78 -15.16 19.50
C ILE A 75 -0.30 -14.06 19.54
N VAL A 76 0.02 -12.92 18.93
CA VAL A 76 -0.94 -11.94 18.41
C VAL A 76 -0.73 -11.81 16.90
N TYR A 77 -1.83 -11.82 16.16
CA TYR A 77 -1.82 -11.98 14.71
C TYR A 77 -2.85 -11.09 14.03
N ASN A 78 -2.46 -10.51 12.91
CA ASN A 78 -3.29 -9.74 11.99
C ASN A 78 -3.06 -10.26 10.57
N GLY A 79 -4.04 -10.95 10.00
CA GLY A 79 -3.93 -11.50 8.65
C GLY A 79 -4.88 -12.65 8.36
N GLU A 80 -4.54 -13.41 7.30
CA GLU A 80 -5.24 -14.62 6.86
C GLU A 80 -4.23 -15.62 6.29
N ILE A 81 -4.21 -16.86 6.80
CA ILE A 81 -3.38 -17.97 6.31
C ILE A 81 -4.24 -18.90 5.46
N TYR A 82 -4.21 -18.73 4.16
CA TYR A 82 -5.10 -19.44 3.22
C TYR A 82 -4.89 -20.95 3.20
N ASN A 83 -3.67 -21.45 3.47
CA ASN A 83 -3.36 -22.89 3.50
C ASN A 83 -3.49 -23.52 4.91
N TYR A 84 -4.11 -22.84 5.87
CA TYR A 84 -4.15 -23.29 7.28
C TYR A 84 -4.74 -24.68 7.47
N ARG A 85 -5.75 -25.07 6.67
CA ARG A 85 -6.40 -26.39 6.79
C ARG A 85 -5.44 -27.55 6.51
N ALA A 86 -4.61 -27.42 5.47
CA ALA A 86 -3.60 -28.40 5.13
C ALA A 86 -2.48 -28.47 6.20
N LEU A 87 -2.01 -27.30 6.63
CA LEU A 87 -1.00 -27.19 7.69
C LEU A 87 -1.49 -27.79 9.01
N ARG A 88 -2.75 -27.58 9.36
CA ARG A 88 -3.38 -28.16 10.55
C ARG A 88 -3.37 -29.69 10.50
N GLN A 89 -3.77 -30.28 9.37
CA GLN A 89 -3.75 -31.75 9.21
C GLN A 89 -2.35 -32.31 9.39
N ASP A 90 -1.33 -31.68 8.86
CA ASP A 90 0.06 -32.08 9.01
C ASP A 90 0.53 -31.98 10.47
N LEU A 91 0.13 -30.96 11.20
CA LEU A 91 0.49 -30.73 12.60
C LEU A 91 -0.26 -31.69 13.53
N GLU A 92 -1.54 -31.95 13.30
CA GLU A 92 -2.33 -32.95 14.03
C GLU A 92 -1.73 -34.35 13.84
N ALA A 93 -1.25 -34.68 12.64
CA ALA A 93 -0.56 -35.94 12.37
C ALA A 93 0.77 -36.09 13.13
N LYS A 94 1.39 -34.97 13.53
CA LYS A 94 2.60 -34.92 14.38
C LYS A 94 2.30 -34.93 15.87
N GLY A 95 1.03 -34.82 16.26
CA GLY A 95 0.57 -34.93 17.64
C GLY A 95 0.20 -33.61 18.32
N HIS A 96 0.22 -32.48 17.60
CA HIS A 96 -0.27 -31.20 18.13
C HIS A 96 -1.78 -31.25 18.39
N LEU A 97 -2.20 -30.61 19.47
CA LEU A 97 -3.60 -30.59 19.93
C LEU A 97 -4.16 -29.16 19.78
N PHE A 98 -5.02 -28.97 18.81
CA PHE A 98 -5.67 -27.70 18.53
C PHE A 98 -6.87 -27.44 19.46
N GLN A 99 -6.96 -26.25 20.02
CA GLN A 99 -8.07 -25.81 20.87
C GLN A 99 -9.10 -25.00 20.09
N THR A 100 -8.70 -24.37 18.97
CA THR A 100 -9.54 -23.53 18.12
C THR A 100 -9.66 -24.09 16.71
N GLN A 101 -10.51 -23.49 15.87
CA GLN A 101 -10.56 -23.73 14.44
C GLN A 101 -9.90 -22.58 13.64
N SER A 102 -9.24 -21.65 14.34
CA SER A 102 -8.63 -20.47 13.75
C SER A 102 -7.35 -20.81 12.97
N ASP A 103 -7.10 -20.08 11.91
CA ASP A 103 -5.83 -20.07 11.18
C ASP A 103 -4.65 -19.57 12.03
N THR A 104 -4.91 -18.76 13.05
CA THR A 104 -3.90 -18.22 13.97
C THR A 104 -3.16 -19.31 14.75
N GLU A 105 -3.87 -20.33 15.24
CA GLU A 105 -3.29 -21.39 16.07
C GLU A 105 -2.28 -22.25 15.28
N VAL A 106 -2.48 -22.37 13.97
CA VAL A 106 -1.55 -23.09 13.09
C VAL A 106 -0.15 -22.48 13.14
N ILE A 107 -0.05 -21.14 13.29
CA ILE A 107 1.25 -20.43 13.33
C ILE A 107 2.01 -20.79 14.61
N VAL A 108 1.31 -20.93 15.74
CA VAL A 108 1.92 -21.30 17.03
C VAL A 108 2.56 -22.69 16.94
N HIS A 109 1.83 -23.67 16.46
CA HIS A 109 2.33 -25.04 16.32
C HIS A 109 3.40 -25.18 15.24
N LEU A 110 3.33 -24.41 14.15
CA LEU A 110 4.42 -24.32 13.17
C LEU A 110 5.69 -23.75 13.79
N TYR A 111 5.57 -22.77 14.68
CA TYR A 111 6.73 -22.22 15.39
C TYR A 111 7.37 -23.27 16.33
N GLU A 112 6.59 -24.08 17.02
CA GLU A 112 7.13 -25.18 17.83
C GLU A 112 7.94 -26.19 17.00
N GLU A 113 7.47 -26.49 15.79
CA GLU A 113 8.13 -27.47 14.91
C GLU A 113 9.35 -26.90 14.17
N TYR A 114 9.28 -25.63 13.73
CA TYR A 114 10.24 -25.10 12.77
C TYR A 114 10.95 -23.81 13.25
N GLY A 115 10.61 -23.32 14.46
CA GLY A 115 11.14 -22.04 14.96
C GLY A 115 10.84 -20.88 14.02
N GLU A 116 11.83 -20.05 13.77
CA GLU A 116 11.71 -18.89 12.88
C GLU A 116 11.40 -19.28 11.41
N GLY A 117 11.74 -20.51 10.98
CA GLY A 117 11.43 -21.03 9.64
C GLY A 117 9.93 -21.32 9.40
N CYS A 118 9.07 -21.18 10.40
CA CYS A 118 7.62 -21.39 10.26
C CYS A 118 7.01 -20.50 9.17
N VAL A 119 7.51 -19.27 8.99
CA VAL A 119 7.02 -18.28 8.01
C VAL A 119 7.14 -18.74 6.56
N GLU A 120 8.09 -19.62 6.24
CA GLU A 120 8.31 -20.11 4.88
C GLU A 120 7.15 -21.01 4.42
N ARG A 121 6.44 -21.66 5.37
CA ARG A 121 5.32 -22.56 5.11
C ARG A 121 3.98 -21.86 4.98
N LEU A 122 3.89 -20.61 5.43
CA LEU A 122 2.66 -19.83 5.42
C LEU A 122 2.35 -19.32 4.01
N ARG A 123 1.14 -19.56 3.54
CA ARG A 123 0.57 -18.94 2.34
C ARG A 123 -0.56 -18.01 2.78
N GLY A 124 -0.31 -16.71 2.70
CA GLY A 124 -1.27 -15.72 3.22
C GLY A 124 -0.69 -14.32 3.30
N MET A 125 -1.49 -13.45 3.87
CA MET A 125 -1.14 -12.08 4.24
C MET A 125 -1.08 -11.98 5.76
N PHE A 126 0.01 -11.47 6.33
CA PHE A 126 0.16 -11.51 7.78
C PHE A 126 1.16 -10.48 8.36
N ALA A 127 0.85 -10.09 9.57
CA ALA A 127 1.79 -9.54 10.53
C ALA A 127 1.50 -10.17 11.90
N PHE A 128 2.51 -10.68 12.58
CA PHE A 128 2.33 -11.27 13.89
C PHE A 128 3.49 -11.01 14.84
N GLY A 129 3.20 -11.15 16.13
CA GLY A 129 4.19 -11.20 17.19
C GLY A 129 4.03 -12.48 18.01
N ILE A 130 5.11 -13.28 18.12
CA ILE A 130 5.19 -14.48 18.95
C ILE A 130 6.09 -14.19 20.14
N TRP A 131 5.62 -14.53 21.35
CA TRP A 131 6.42 -14.58 22.55
C TRP A 131 6.68 -16.02 22.97
N ASP A 132 7.93 -16.41 22.98
CA ASP A 132 8.40 -17.69 23.53
C ASP A 132 8.91 -17.46 24.97
N ALA A 133 8.13 -17.90 25.93
CA ALA A 133 8.45 -17.70 27.34
C ALA A 133 9.61 -18.58 27.82
N LYS A 134 9.89 -19.73 27.15
CA LYS A 134 11.02 -20.59 27.49
C LYS A 134 12.35 -19.97 27.11
N SER A 135 12.43 -19.43 25.91
CA SER A 135 13.65 -18.79 25.39
C SER A 135 13.72 -17.28 25.68
N GLN A 136 12.65 -16.67 26.25
CA GLN A 136 12.52 -15.22 26.49
C GLN A 136 12.73 -14.41 25.18
N LYS A 137 12.14 -14.90 24.09
CA LYS A 137 12.32 -14.38 22.74
C LYS A 137 11.01 -13.80 22.21
N LEU A 138 11.06 -12.61 21.65
CA LEU A 138 9.97 -12.00 20.90
C LEU A 138 10.32 -12.08 19.40
N ILE A 139 9.43 -12.66 18.61
CA ILE A 139 9.58 -12.78 17.17
C ILE A 139 8.47 -11.97 16.50
N LEU A 140 8.83 -11.08 15.60
CA LEU A 140 7.90 -10.39 14.72
C LEU A 140 8.09 -10.87 13.29
N ALA A 141 7.01 -11.04 12.54
CA ALA A 141 7.10 -11.37 11.12
C ALA A 141 6.09 -10.56 10.31
N ARG A 142 6.50 -10.20 9.08
CA ARG A 142 5.65 -9.52 8.10
C ARG A 142 5.63 -10.31 6.80
N ASP A 143 4.46 -10.43 6.16
CA ASP A 143 4.25 -11.23 4.95
C ASP A 143 5.17 -10.81 3.79
N ARG A 144 5.26 -11.70 2.78
CA ARG A 144 6.20 -11.60 1.65
C ARG A 144 6.12 -10.30 0.88
N LEU A 145 4.91 -9.74 0.70
CA LEU A 145 4.66 -8.53 -0.07
C LEU A 145 4.27 -7.32 0.80
N GLY A 146 4.25 -7.49 2.14
CA GLY A 146 3.94 -6.42 3.08
C GLY A 146 2.48 -5.96 3.03
N GLN A 147 1.56 -6.89 2.78
CA GLN A 147 0.12 -6.61 2.76
C GLN A 147 -0.38 -6.12 4.12
N LYS A 148 0.13 -6.70 5.21
CA LYS A 148 -0.18 -6.25 6.56
C LYS A 148 0.93 -5.37 7.12
N PRO A 149 0.59 -4.24 7.76
CA PRO A 149 1.58 -3.32 8.33
C PRO A 149 2.12 -3.82 9.68
N LEU A 150 3.40 -3.52 9.95
CA LEU A 150 4.02 -3.79 11.25
C LEU A 150 5.11 -2.75 11.53
N PHE A 151 4.98 -2.07 12.65
CA PHE A 151 5.90 -1.03 13.12
C PHE A 151 6.51 -1.42 14.45
N TYR A 152 7.70 -0.92 14.72
CA TYR A 152 8.38 -1.15 16.00
C TYR A 152 9.25 0.04 16.41
N THR A 153 9.54 0.12 17.68
CA THR A 153 10.54 1.02 18.26
C THR A 153 11.29 0.31 19.36
N GLN A 154 12.53 0.72 19.56
CA GLN A 154 13.35 0.32 20.71
C GLN A 154 13.88 1.58 21.39
N GLU A 155 13.63 1.71 22.67
CA GLU A 155 14.18 2.77 23.54
C GLU A 155 14.87 2.08 24.73
N ASP A 156 16.19 2.15 24.76
CA ASP A 156 17.03 1.40 25.69
C ASP A 156 16.74 -0.12 25.62
N GLU A 157 16.32 -0.74 26.71
CA GLU A 157 15.92 -2.15 26.78
C GLU A 157 14.42 -2.36 26.53
N ASN A 158 13.63 -1.30 26.35
CA ASN A 158 12.21 -1.41 26.04
C ASN A 158 12.01 -1.63 24.54
N PHE A 159 11.11 -2.53 24.19
CA PHE A 159 10.76 -2.81 22.82
C PHE A 159 9.24 -2.77 22.64
N ILE A 160 8.74 -2.04 21.65
CA ILE A 160 7.32 -1.87 21.39
C ILE A 160 7.05 -2.12 19.91
N PHE A 161 5.96 -2.83 19.62
CA PHE A 161 5.50 -3.03 18.24
C PHE A 161 3.99 -2.87 18.11
N ALA A 162 3.52 -2.50 16.94
CA ALA A 162 2.09 -2.43 16.63
C ALA A 162 1.80 -2.43 15.14
N SER A 163 0.54 -2.69 14.79
CA SER A 163 0.02 -2.52 13.42
C SER A 163 0.00 -1.06 12.96
N GLU A 164 -0.04 -0.10 13.90
CA GLU A 164 -0.13 1.34 13.59
C GLU A 164 0.78 2.17 14.49
N ILE A 165 1.33 3.25 13.92
CA ILE A 165 2.27 4.16 14.63
C ILE A 165 1.59 4.78 15.86
N LYS A 166 0.30 5.16 15.74
CA LYS A 166 -0.43 5.79 16.86
C LYS A 166 -0.51 4.90 18.12
N ALA A 167 -0.50 3.57 17.94
CA ALA A 167 -0.48 2.65 19.08
C ALA A 167 0.88 2.65 19.79
N ILE A 168 1.98 2.73 19.06
CA ILE A 168 3.31 2.92 19.65
C ILE A 168 3.36 4.26 20.40
N LEU A 169 2.86 5.33 19.78
CA LEU A 169 2.83 6.67 20.37
C LEU A 169 1.99 6.74 21.67
N ALA A 170 1.00 5.87 21.82
CA ALA A 170 0.19 5.81 23.05
C ALA A 170 0.94 5.19 24.24
N ALA A 171 1.93 4.34 23.96
CA ALA A 171 2.75 3.69 25.00
C ALA A 171 4.09 4.41 25.25
N THR A 172 4.55 5.25 24.34
CA THR A 172 5.82 5.98 24.46
C THR A 172 5.60 7.37 25.06
N LYS A 173 6.54 7.79 25.92
CA LYS A 173 6.59 9.17 26.47
C LYS A 173 7.65 10.02 25.76
N GLY A 174 8.34 9.46 24.76
CA GLY A 174 9.43 10.10 24.05
C GLY A 174 8.99 11.29 23.19
N THR A 175 9.97 12.09 22.76
CA THR A 175 9.75 13.20 21.82
C THR A 175 9.36 12.67 20.45
N ARG A 176 8.36 13.29 19.84
CA ARG A 176 7.93 13.00 18.46
C ARG A 176 8.80 13.78 17.49
N GLU A 177 9.99 13.27 17.22
CA GLU A 177 10.94 13.94 16.30
C GLU A 177 10.70 13.52 14.86
N ILE A 178 10.65 14.54 13.96
CA ILE A 178 10.44 14.31 12.52
C ILE A 178 11.72 13.74 11.90
N ASP A 179 11.60 12.66 11.14
CA ASP A 179 12.67 12.17 10.26
C ASP A 179 12.67 12.99 8.95
N PHE A 180 13.55 13.98 8.85
CA PHE A 180 13.65 14.80 7.64
C PHE A 180 14.18 14.04 6.43
N LEU A 181 14.86 12.91 6.62
CA LEU A 181 15.21 12.00 5.52
C LEU A 181 13.94 11.32 4.97
N ALA A 182 13.04 10.91 5.84
CA ALA A 182 11.72 10.37 5.45
C ALA A 182 10.90 11.42 4.70
N VAL A 183 10.87 12.68 5.17
CA VAL A 183 10.24 13.80 4.43
C VAL A 183 10.87 13.99 3.07
N HIS A 184 12.22 13.93 2.98
CA HIS A 184 12.96 14.03 1.73
C HIS A 184 12.59 12.90 0.74
N HIS A 185 12.42 11.67 1.22
CA HIS A 185 11.95 10.54 0.42
C HIS A 185 10.49 10.71 -0.01
N TYR A 186 9.60 11.06 0.93
CA TYR A 186 8.18 11.28 0.64
C TYR A 186 7.97 12.27 -0.51
N LEU A 187 8.66 13.40 -0.51
CA LEU A 187 8.54 14.43 -1.56
C LEU A 187 8.89 13.92 -2.98
N SER A 188 9.74 12.91 -3.10
CA SER A 188 10.04 12.30 -4.40
C SER A 188 9.20 11.06 -4.70
N LEU A 189 8.93 10.22 -3.71
CA LEU A 189 8.34 8.89 -3.91
C LEU A 189 6.83 8.86 -3.70
N ARG A 190 6.24 9.79 -2.94
CA ARG A 190 4.86 9.80 -2.41
C ARG A 190 4.60 8.73 -1.35
N PHE A 191 5.62 8.07 -0.91
CA PHE A 191 5.61 7.16 0.23
C PHE A 191 6.94 7.26 0.97
N ILE A 192 6.98 6.76 2.18
CA ILE A 192 8.19 6.67 2.98
C ILE A 192 8.68 5.22 2.91
N PRO A 193 9.88 4.95 2.34
CA PRO A 193 10.36 3.60 2.16
C PRO A 193 10.77 2.94 3.48
N SER A 194 10.51 1.65 3.63
CA SER A 194 11.06 0.86 4.73
C SER A 194 12.59 0.95 4.78
N PRO A 195 13.19 0.97 5.98
CA PRO A 195 12.58 0.84 7.30
C PRO A 195 12.09 2.16 7.91
N HIS A 196 12.16 3.28 7.17
CA HIS A 196 11.82 4.61 7.69
C HIS A 196 10.31 4.76 7.92
N THR A 197 9.97 5.59 8.92
CA THR A 197 8.68 6.26 9.06
C THR A 197 8.91 7.76 9.11
N ILE A 198 7.84 8.56 9.14
CA ILE A 198 7.95 10.01 9.29
C ILE A 198 8.52 10.44 10.67
N LEU A 199 8.59 9.52 11.64
CA LEU A 199 9.17 9.71 12.98
C LEU A 199 10.50 8.97 13.10
N GLN A 200 11.54 9.61 13.66
CA GLN A 200 12.90 9.08 13.72
C GLN A 200 13.02 7.72 14.43
N ASN A 201 12.33 7.57 15.56
CA ASN A 201 12.52 6.44 16.45
C ASN A 201 11.58 5.26 16.14
N ILE A 202 10.63 5.42 15.22
CA ILE A 202 9.72 4.35 14.84
C ILE A 202 10.13 3.81 13.46
N LYS A 203 10.20 2.49 13.33
CA LYS A 203 10.61 1.82 12.10
C LYS A 203 9.51 0.91 11.58
N LYS A 204 9.47 0.71 10.26
CA LYS A 204 8.67 -0.34 9.60
C LYS A 204 9.48 -1.63 9.58
N LEU A 205 8.87 -2.76 9.90
CA LEU A 205 9.47 -4.05 9.53
C LEU A 205 9.29 -4.22 8.01
N PRO A 206 10.38 -4.41 7.23
CA PRO A 206 10.26 -4.56 5.79
C PRO A 206 9.45 -5.81 5.40
N PRO A 207 8.82 -5.83 4.19
CA PRO A 207 8.19 -7.03 3.66
C PRO A 207 9.13 -8.23 3.61
N ALA A 208 8.61 -9.45 3.82
CA ALA A 208 9.39 -10.69 3.82
C ALA A 208 10.50 -10.76 4.88
N HIS A 209 10.35 -10.06 6.01
CA HIS A 209 11.34 -10.09 7.09
C HIS A 209 10.77 -10.62 8.39
N ILE A 210 11.68 -11.23 9.15
CA ILE A 210 11.50 -11.59 10.55
C ILE A 210 12.40 -10.67 11.37
N LEU A 211 11.89 -10.25 12.51
CA LEU A 211 12.65 -9.56 13.56
C LEU A 211 12.63 -10.43 14.81
N VAL A 212 13.80 -10.69 15.35
CA VAL A 212 14.00 -11.37 16.63
C VAL A 212 14.54 -10.37 17.63
N PHE A 213 13.81 -10.19 18.73
CA PHE A 213 14.26 -9.42 19.89
C PHE A 213 14.52 -10.36 21.05
N GLN A 214 15.76 -10.35 21.54
CA GLN A 214 16.21 -11.17 22.66
C GLN A 214 17.36 -10.49 23.38
N ASP A 215 17.36 -10.49 24.71
CA ASP A 215 18.43 -9.92 25.55
C ASP A 215 18.77 -8.45 25.22
N GLY A 216 17.77 -7.66 24.80
CA GLY A 216 17.94 -6.25 24.42
C GLY A 216 18.47 -6.04 23.00
N GLU A 217 18.75 -7.10 22.25
CA GLU A 217 19.25 -7.03 20.86
C GLU A 217 18.15 -7.31 19.84
N VAL A 218 18.18 -6.55 18.72
CA VAL A 218 17.30 -6.72 17.57
C VAL A 218 18.09 -7.32 16.41
N ASN A 219 17.64 -8.47 15.92
CA ASN A 219 18.15 -9.08 14.70
C ASN A 219 17.04 -9.16 13.64
N ILE A 220 17.29 -8.66 12.43
CA ILE A 220 16.35 -8.64 11.32
C ILE A 220 16.91 -9.45 10.17
N SER A 221 16.14 -10.42 9.66
CA SER A 221 16.52 -11.27 8.54
C SER A 221 15.41 -11.37 7.51
N ARG A 222 15.79 -11.46 6.23
CA ARG A 222 14.87 -11.66 5.12
C ARG A 222 14.66 -13.15 4.89
N TYR A 223 13.42 -13.62 4.91
CA TYR A 223 13.10 -15.04 4.73
C TYR A 223 12.64 -15.39 3.30
N TRP A 224 12.28 -14.40 2.46
CA TRP A 224 11.85 -14.64 1.09
C TRP A 224 12.32 -13.54 0.13
N SER A 225 12.58 -13.91 -1.12
CA SER A 225 12.83 -12.99 -2.23
C SER A 225 12.25 -13.53 -3.52
N LEU A 226 11.65 -12.64 -4.33
CA LEU A 226 11.12 -12.99 -5.64
C LEU A 226 12.26 -13.18 -6.64
N SER A 227 12.28 -14.34 -7.35
CA SER A 227 13.25 -14.65 -8.39
C SER A 227 12.60 -14.64 -9.77
N PHE A 228 13.29 -14.03 -10.73
CA PHE A 228 12.93 -14.02 -12.15
C PHE A 228 13.88 -14.86 -13.02
N GLN A 229 14.86 -15.53 -12.40
CA GLN A 229 15.92 -16.23 -13.10
C GLN A 229 15.41 -17.37 -13.97
N ARG A 230 14.48 -18.16 -13.44
CA ARG A 230 13.93 -19.33 -14.18
C ARG A 230 12.78 -18.89 -15.06
N LYS A 231 12.94 -19.01 -16.39
CA LYS A 231 11.85 -18.80 -17.34
C LYS A 231 11.33 -20.14 -17.87
N LEU A 232 10.00 -20.23 -17.97
CA LEU A 232 9.34 -21.37 -18.58
C LEU A 232 9.38 -21.22 -20.11
N ASP A 233 9.61 -22.33 -20.81
CA ASP A 233 9.56 -22.42 -22.28
C ASP A 233 8.39 -23.33 -22.66
N GLN A 234 7.25 -22.74 -22.95
CA GLN A 234 5.98 -23.40 -23.25
C GLN A 234 5.26 -22.69 -24.39
N ALA A 235 4.28 -23.34 -25.00
CA ALA A 235 3.40 -22.67 -25.95
C ALA A 235 2.49 -21.64 -25.24
N GLU A 236 2.14 -20.57 -25.95
CA GLU A 236 1.29 -19.51 -25.37
C GLU A 236 -0.06 -20.03 -24.86
N SER A 237 -0.64 -21.05 -25.53
CA SER A 237 -1.87 -21.73 -25.09
C SER A 237 -1.71 -22.43 -23.74
N GLU A 238 -0.55 -23.01 -23.47
CA GLU A 238 -0.25 -23.67 -22.19
C GLU A 238 -0.12 -22.64 -21.08
N PHE A 239 0.51 -21.47 -21.37
CA PHE A 239 0.56 -20.37 -20.41
C PHE A 239 -0.84 -19.83 -20.08
N VAL A 240 -1.74 -19.71 -21.06
CA VAL A 240 -3.14 -19.28 -20.82
C VAL A 240 -3.87 -20.30 -19.95
N ALA A 241 -3.76 -21.59 -20.27
CA ALA A 241 -4.41 -22.67 -19.52
C ALA A 241 -3.88 -22.77 -18.08
N GLY A 242 -2.56 -22.70 -17.92
CA GLY A 242 -1.92 -22.71 -16.60
C GLY A 242 -2.28 -21.48 -15.76
N LEU A 243 -2.34 -20.29 -16.38
CA LEU A 243 -2.77 -19.08 -15.72
C LEU A 243 -4.23 -19.17 -15.24
N ARG A 244 -5.14 -19.69 -16.10
CA ARG A 244 -6.53 -19.93 -15.72
C ARG A 244 -6.63 -20.82 -14.49
N SER A 245 -5.94 -21.97 -14.51
CA SER A 245 -5.97 -22.94 -13.41
C SER A 245 -5.41 -22.34 -12.10
N LYS A 246 -4.27 -21.60 -12.18
CA LYS A 246 -3.66 -21.01 -10.99
C LYS A 246 -4.50 -19.86 -10.42
N LEU A 247 -5.12 -19.06 -11.28
CA LEU A 247 -6.03 -18.01 -10.83
C LEU A 247 -7.29 -18.59 -10.18
N ALA A 248 -7.89 -19.68 -10.73
CA ALA A 248 -9.04 -20.34 -10.13
C ALA A 248 -8.71 -20.90 -8.73
N GLU A 249 -7.56 -21.57 -8.57
CA GLU A 249 -7.06 -22.04 -7.27
C GLU A 249 -6.93 -20.87 -6.27
N VAL A 250 -6.32 -19.77 -6.70
CA VAL A 250 -6.11 -18.61 -5.84
C VAL A 250 -7.43 -17.93 -5.45
N MET A 251 -8.39 -17.82 -6.39
CA MET A 251 -9.71 -17.27 -6.08
C MET A 251 -10.45 -18.11 -5.04
N ASP A 252 -10.43 -19.44 -5.18
CA ASP A 252 -11.05 -20.37 -4.22
C ASP A 252 -10.46 -20.21 -2.82
N LEU A 253 -9.13 -20.15 -2.71
CA LEU A 253 -8.44 -19.93 -1.43
C LEU A 253 -8.80 -18.59 -0.77
N HIS A 254 -8.96 -17.52 -1.55
CA HIS A 254 -9.27 -16.19 -1.02
C HIS A 254 -10.74 -16.02 -0.64
N LEU A 255 -11.61 -16.94 -1.04
CA LEU A 255 -13.01 -16.99 -0.61
C LEU A 255 -13.22 -17.69 0.73
N VAL A 256 -12.22 -18.40 1.26
CA VAL A 256 -12.32 -19.07 2.57
C VAL A 256 -12.64 -18.06 3.66
N SER A 257 -13.85 -18.18 4.25
CA SER A 257 -14.37 -17.27 5.26
C SER A 257 -15.62 -17.84 5.90
N ASP A 258 -15.84 -17.58 7.20
CA ASP A 258 -17.10 -17.91 7.89
C ASP A 258 -18.12 -16.75 7.80
N VAL A 259 -17.77 -15.64 7.14
CA VAL A 259 -18.60 -14.47 6.93
C VAL A 259 -18.74 -14.15 5.43
N PRO A 260 -19.75 -13.35 5.02
CA PRO A 260 -19.92 -12.97 3.62
C PRO A 260 -18.72 -12.25 3.04
N VAL A 261 -18.33 -12.65 1.82
CA VAL A 261 -17.25 -12.05 1.02
C VAL A 261 -17.86 -11.28 -0.15
N GLY A 262 -17.36 -10.06 -0.39
CA GLY A 262 -17.71 -9.26 -1.56
C GLY A 262 -16.49 -8.94 -2.43
N ALA A 263 -16.68 -8.08 -3.44
CA ALA A 263 -15.58 -7.60 -4.28
C ALA A 263 -15.73 -6.12 -4.64
N PHE A 264 -14.64 -5.38 -4.67
CA PHE A 264 -14.60 -4.08 -5.31
C PHE A 264 -14.64 -4.24 -6.83
N LEU A 265 -15.52 -3.50 -7.49
CA LEU A 265 -15.73 -3.59 -8.94
C LEU A 265 -15.67 -2.20 -9.58
N SER A 266 -14.55 -1.86 -10.21
CA SER A 266 -14.36 -0.59 -10.92
C SER A 266 -14.67 -0.70 -12.44
N GLY A 267 -15.05 -1.89 -12.94
CA GLY A 267 -15.12 -2.14 -14.38
C GLY A 267 -13.75 -2.09 -15.09
N GLY A 268 -12.65 -2.05 -14.33
CA GLY A 268 -11.30 -2.26 -14.81
C GLY A 268 -11.00 -3.75 -15.02
N LEU A 269 -10.01 -4.06 -15.86
CA LEU A 269 -9.69 -5.45 -16.24
C LEU A 269 -9.45 -6.36 -15.00
N ASP A 270 -8.71 -5.88 -14.00
CA ASP A 270 -8.31 -6.69 -12.85
C ASP A 270 -9.50 -7.05 -11.96
N SER A 271 -10.26 -6.04 -11.50
CA SER A 271 -11.44 -6.26 -10.66
C SER A 271 -12.51 -7.06 -11.40
N SER A 272 -12.68 -6.83 -12.71
CA SER A 272 -13.62 -7.57 -13.53
C SER A 272 -13.23 -9.05 -13.71
N MET A 273 -11.93 -9.35 -13.82
CA MET A 273 -11.46 -10.75 -13.90
C MET A 273 -11.68 -11.52 -12.60
N ILE A 274 -11.48 -10.88 -11.45
CA ILE A 274 -11.78 -11.51 -10.14
C ILE A 274 -13.26 -11.90 -10.09
N VAL A 275 -14.16 -10.95 -10.37
CA VAL A 275 -15.61 -11.19 -10.35
C VAL A 275 -16.01 -12.27 -11.38
N ALA A 276 -15.48 -12.18 -12.59
CA ALA A 276 -15.79 -13.11 -13.67
C ALA A 276 -15.41 -14.56 -13.36
N MET A 277 -14.19 -14.77 -12.87
CA MET A 277 -13.69 -16.12 -12.54
C MET A 277 -14.43 -16.73 -11.35
N ILE A 278 -14.78 -15.92 -10.35
CA ILE A 278 -15.55 -16.41 -9.20
C ILE A 278 -16.98 -16.78 -9.64
N ALA A 279 -17.60 -15.99 -10.50
CA ALA A 279 -18.94 -16.25 -10.99
C ALA A 279 -19.01 -17.49 -11.91
N GLU A 280 -18.07 -17.62 -12.87
CA GLU A 280 -18.12 -18.69 -13.87
C GLU A 280 -17.38 -19.98 -13.47
N ASP A 281 -16.21 -19.87 -12.85
CA ASP A 281 -15.40 -21.05 -12.52
C ASP A 281 -15.74 -21.65 -11.15
N LEU A 282 -16.31 -20.85 -10.21
CA LEU A 282 -16.64 -21.27 -8.86
C LEU A 282 -18.15 -21.25 -8.57
N ASP A 283 -18.98 -20.74 -9.47
CA ASP A 283 -20.46 -20.62 -9.35
C ASP A 283 -20.91 -19.91 -8.07
N VAL A 284 -20.21 -18.81 -7.70
CA VAL A 284 -20.49 -18.00 -6.52
C VAL A 284 -21.02 -16.62 -6.92
N ILE A 285 -22.22 -16.27 -6.45
CA ILE A 285 -22.80 -14.94 -6.64
C ILE A 285 -22.22 -13.98 -5.60
N LEU A 286 -21.40 -13.05 -6.04
CA LEU A 286 -20.77 -12.06 -5.18
C LEU A 286 -21.66 -10.83 -4.95
N GLN A 287 -21.49 -10.20 -3.79
CA GLN A 287 -21.82 -8.79 -3.61
C GLN A 287 -20.68 -7.95 -4.18
N THR A 288 -21.00 -7.01 -5.07
CA THR A 288 -19.99 -6.14 -5.69
C THR A 288 -20.24 -4.68 -5.37
N PHE A 289 -19.16 -3.92 -5.13
CA PHE A 289 -19.21 -2.55 -4.67
C PHE A 289 -18.44 -1.62 -5.59
N ALA A 290 -19.07 -0.51 -5.97
CA ALA A 290 -18.43 0.54 -6.76
C ALA A 290 -18.74 1.92 -6.19
N ILE A 291 -17.79 2.84 -6.34
CA ILE A 291 -18.01 4.26 -6.11
C ILE A 291 -17.80 5.05 -7.39
N GLY A 292 -18.55 6.09 -7.58
CA GLY A 292 -18.41 7.06 -8.66
C GLY A 292 -18.24 8.46 -8.14
N VAL A 293 -17.92 9.37 -9.04
CA VAL A 293 -17.87 10.81 -8.80
C VAL A 293 -18.83 11.51 -9.76
N GLU A 294 -19.23 12.74 -9.43
CA GLU A 294 -20.16 13.51 -10.25
C GLU A 294 -19.59 13.91 -11.61
N GLU A 295 -18.24 14.00 -11.71
CA GLU A 295 -17.59 14.37 -12.94
C GLU A 295 -17.51 13.20 -13.92
N ASP A 296 -18.23 13.28 -15.04
CA ASP A 296 -18.37 12.22 -16.06
C ASP A 296 -17.03 11.67 -16.57
N ASP A 297 -16.02 12.53 -16.77
CA ASP A 297 -14.68 12.13 -17.25
C ASP A 297 -13.94 11.17 -16.30
N PHE A 298 -14.34 11.12 -15.04
CA PHE A 298 -13.72 10.32 -13.99
C PHE A 298 -14.64 9.21 -13.45
N ASN A 299 -15.91 9.17 -13.90
CA ASN A 299 -16.91 8.22 -13.41
C ASN A 299 -16.75 6.84 -14.06
N GLU A 300 -16.45 5.82 -13.25
CA GLU A 300 -16.29 4.43 -13.70
C GLU A 300 -17.56 3.56 -13.50
N LEU A 301 -18.60 4.07 -12.86
CA LEU A 301 -19.83 3.31 -12.58
C LEU A 301 -20.46 2.65 -13.80
N PRO A 302 -20.54 3.28 -15.00
CA PRO A 302 -21.12 2.62 -16.17
C PRO A 302 -20.44 1.30 -16.53
N TYR A 303 -19.12 1.23 -16.38
CA TYR A 303 -18.35 0.01 -16.67
C TYR A 303 -18.49 -1.04 -15.56
N ALA A 304 -18.54 -0.61 -14.30
CA ALA A 304 -18.78 -1.51 -13.18
C ALA A 304 -20.17 -2.16 -13.31
N ARG A 305 -21.19 -1.38 -13.63
CA ARG A 305 -22.57 -1.85 -13.85
C ARG A 305 -22.65 -2.86 -15.01
N GLN A 306 -21.98 -2.59 -16.13
CA GLN A 306 -21.93 -3.52 -17.28
C GLN A 306 -21.39 -4.90 -16.88
N VAL A 307 -20.32 -4.95 -16.07
CA VAL A 307 -19.76 -6.22 -15.58
C VAL A 307 -20.71 -6.87 -14.58
N ALA A 308 -21.26 -6.10 -13.66
CA ALA A 308 -22.20 -6.60 -12.65
C ALA A 308 -23.46 -7.23 -13.27
N GLU A 309 -24.04 -6.60 -14.30
CA GLU A 309 -25.17 -7.11 -15.05
C GLU A 309 -24.80 -8.39 -15.83
N HIS A 310 -23.59 -8.44 -16.43
CA HIS A 310 -23.13 -9.59 -17.20
C HIS A 310 -23.02 -10.85 -16.35
N PHE A 311 -22.52 -10.73 -15.12
CA PHE A 311 -22.33 -11.84 -14.18
C PHE A 311 -23.44 -11.95 -13.12
N ASN A 312 -24.51 -11.18 -13.23
CA ASN A 312 -25.66 -11.18 -12.33
C ASN A 312 -25.26 -11.05 -10.85
N THR A 313 -24.29 -10.17 -10.53
CA THR A 313 -23.85 -9.94 -9.16
C THR A 313 -24.84 -9.07 -8.39
N ASN A 314 -24.83 -9.17 -7.05
CA ASN A 314 -25.55 -8.25 -6.19
C ASN A 314 -24.80 -6.92 -6.10
N HIS A 315 -24.98 -6.04 -7.09
CA HIS A 315 -24.21 -4.81 -7.24
C HIS A 315 -24.76 -3.63 -6.44
N ILE A 316 -23.88 -2.98 -5.69
CA ILE A 316 -24.18 -1.79 -4.89
C ILE A 316 -23.22 -0.68 -5.29
N GLU A 317 -23.75 0.46 -5.67
CA GLU A 317 -22.95 1.60 -6.10
C GLU A 317 -23.37 2.89 -5.37
N GLU A 318 -22.41 3.79 -5.16
CA GLU A 318 -22.63 5.09 -4.54
C GLU A 318 -21.86 6.17 -5.29
N CYS A 319 -22.51 7.29 -5.58
CA CYS A 319 -21.84 8.48 -6.11
C CYS A 319 -21.43 9.37 -4.94
N VAL A 320 -20.14 9.65 -4.80
CA VAL A 320 -19.60 10.40 -3.67
C VAL A 320 -19.33 11.85 -4.05
N ALA A 321 -19.75 12.75 -3.17
CA ALA A 321 -19.48 14.18 -3.33
C ALA A 321 -17.99 14.50 -3.15
N SER A 322 -17.51 15.51 -3.85
CA SER A 322 -16.09 15.92 -3.87
C SER A 322 -15.70 16.73 -2.61
N ASN A 323 -15.77 16.13 -1.43
CA ASN A 323 -15.32 16.74 -0.18
C ASN A 323 -13.90 16.27 0.26
N LEU A 324 -13.11 15.81 -0.70
CA LEU A 324 -11.79 15.21 -0.52
C LEU A 324 -10.87 15.99 0.44
N ILE A 325 -10.84 17.31 0.30
CA ILE A 325 -9.92 18.14 1.10
C ILE A 325 -10.30 18.13 2.58
N GLN A 326 -11.60 18.11 2.89
CA GLN A 326 -12.09 18.06 4.28
C GLN A 326 -11.78 16.72 4.94
N MET A 327 -11.70 15.64 4.15
CA MET A 327 -11.41 14.31 4.64
C MET A 327 -9.90 14.07 4.93
N LEU A 328 -9.01 14.97 4.46
CA LEU A 328 -7.57 14.81 4.63
C LEU A 328 -7.14 14.49 6.06
N PRO A 329 -7.62 15.21 7.10
CA PRO A 329 -7.21 14.90 8.48
C PRO A 329 -7.57 13.47 8.90
N ARG A 330 -8.76 12.97 8.53
CA ARG A 330 -9.16 11.58 8.84
C ARG A 330 -8.30 10.57 8.12
N MET A 331 -8.04 10.77 6.83
CA MET A 331 -7.17 9.87 6.06
C MET A 331 -5.75 9.83 6.64
N ILE A 332 -5.19 11.00 7.00
CA ILE A 332 -3.88 11.09 7.63
C ILE A 332 -3.87 10.40 8.99
N TRP A 333 -4.96 10.52 9.76
CA TRP A 333 -5.08 9.84 11.04
C TRP A 333 -5.05 8.31 10.90
N HIS A 334 -5.76 7.76 9.91
CA HIS A 334 -5.73 6.31 9.67
C HIS A 334 -4.40 5.84 9.07
N LEU A 335 -3.73 6.66 8.27
CA LEU A 335 -2.44 6.33 7.67
C LEU A 335 -1.26 6.47 8.63
N ASP A 336 -1.37 7.31 9.68
CA ASP A 336 -0.28 7.77 10.54
C ASP A 336 0.79 8.62 9.81
N GLU A 337 0.75 8.66 8.50
CA GLU A 337 1.70 9.32 7.59
C GLU A 337 0.94 10.19 6.57
N PRO A 338 1.62 11.09 5.84
CA PRO A 338 0.97 11.89 4.81
C PRO A 338 0.25 11.04 3.75
N SER A 339 -0.96 11.45 3.35
CA SER A 339 -1.86 10.68 2.49
C SER A 339 -1.65 10.90 0.99
N ASP A 340 -2.30 10.05 0.20
CA ASP A 340 -2.44 10.16 -1.26
C ASP A 340 -3.91 10.44 -1.63
N PRO A 341 -4.22 11.16 -2.72
CA PRO A 341 -5.61 11.37 -3.16
C PRO A 341 -6.41 10.09 -3.36
N ILE A 342 -5.75 8.99 -3.75
CA ILE A 342 -6.39 7.69 -3.93
C ILE A 342 -6.98 7.16 -2.61
N ALA A 343 -6.42 7.55 -1.47
CA ALA A 343 -6.91 7.16 -0.16
C ALA A 343 -8.40 7.46 0.03
N ALA A 344 -8.87 8.64 -0.44
CA ALA A 344 -10.29 9.00 -0.30
C ALA A 344 -11.22 8.07 -1.08
N CYS A 345 -10.80 7.64 -2.27
CA CYS A 345 -11.58 6.71 -3.08
C CYS A 345 -11.74 5.38 -2.35
N MET A 346 -10.61 4.86 -1.85
CA MET A 346 -10.60 3.61 -1.10
C MET A 346 -11.39 3.73 0.20
N TYR A 347 -11.29 4.86 0.91
CA TYR A 347 -12.06 5.15 2.13
C TYR A 347 -13.57 5.10 1.87
N HIS A 348 -14.06 5.74 0.81
CA HIS A 348 -15.49 5.70 0.45
C HIS A 348 -15.93 4.32 0.00
N ALA A 349 -15.15 3.64 -0.86
CA ALA A 349 -15.47 2.29 -1.30
C ALA A 349 -15.53 1.31 -0.11
N ALA A 350 -14.60 1.44 0.83
CA ALA A 350 -14.58 0.65 2.04
C ALA A 350 -15.79 0.94 2.94
N ASN A 351 -16.14 2.22 3.13
CA ASN A 351 -17.35 2.60 3.88
C ASN A 351 -18.62 2.01 3.27
N LEU A 352 -18.73 1.99 1.95
CA LEU A 352 -19.88 1.37 1.27
C LEU A 352 -19.90 -0.14 1.53
N ALA A 353 -18.80 -0.84 1.26
CA ALA A 353 -18.72 -2.30 1.38
C ALA A 353 -18.90 -2.79 2.82
N ALA A 354 -18.32 -2.10 3.81
CA ALA A 354 -18.40 -2.47 5.22
C ALA A 354 -19.83 -2.50 5.81
N ARG A 355 -20.79 -1.84 5.14
CA ARG A 355 -22.21 -1.91 5.53
C ARG A 355 -22.86 -3.27 5.19
N HIS A 356 -22.20 -4.10 4.38
CA HIS A 356 -22.76 -5.30 3.79
C HIS A 356 -21.92 -6.54 4.02
N VAL A 357 -20.59 -6.42 4.00
CA VAL A 357 -19.65 -7.54 4.12
C VAL A 357 -18.50 -7.18 5.07
N LYS A 358 -17.84 -8.22 5.60
CA LYS A 358 -16.62 -8.07 6.42
C LYS A 358 -15.33 -8.29 5.62
N VAL A 359 -15.42 -8.96 4.48
CA VAL A 359 -14.29 -9.28 3.61
C VAL A 359 -14.58 -8.80 2.20
N VAL A 360 -13.61 -8.18 1.54
CA VAL A 360 -13.73 -7.71 0.17
C VAL A 360 -12.50 -8.10 -0.64
N LEU A 361 -12.73 -8.61 -1.86
CA LEU A 361 -11.66 -8.89 -2.80
C LEU A 361 -11.32 -7.63 -3.60
N GLY A 362 -10.03 -7.35 -3.77
CA GLY A 362 -9.51 -6.22 -4.52
C GLY A 362 -8.56 -6.63 -5.64
N GLY A 363 -8.45 -5.79 -6.66
CA GLY A 363 -7.57 -5.98 -7.82
C GLY A 363 -6.13 -5.51 -7.61
N ASP A 364 -5.71 -5.24 -6.36
CA ASP A 364 -4.35 -4.78 -6.07
C ASP A 364 -3.30 -5.80 -6.51
N GLY A 365 -2.15 -5.31 -6.97
CA GLY A 365 -1.09 -6.14 -7.50
C GLY A 365 -1.26 -6.55 -8.97
N GLY A 366 -2.45 -6.44 -9.57
CA GLY A 366 -2.69 -6.84 -10.95
C GLY A 366 -1.88 -6.05 -11.97
N ASP A 367 -1.59 -4.77 -11.70
CA ASP A 367 -0.74 -3.96 -12.56
C ASP A 367 0.75 -4.34 -12.45
N GLU A 368 1.22 -4.65 -11.26
CA GLU A 368 2.58 -5.13 -11.02
C GLU A 368 2.75 -6.54 -11.60
N LEU A 369 1.80 -7.43 -11.39
CA LEU A 369 1.86 -8.82 -11.81
C LEU A 369 1.88 -8.99 -13.33
N PHE A 370 1.04 -8.24 -14.04
CA PHE A 370 0.85 -8.33 -15.50
C PHE A 370 1.44 -7.16 -16.28
N ALA A 371 2.29 -6.34 -15.66
CA ALA A 371 2.91 -5.17 -16.27
C ALA A 371 1.87 -4.17 -16.85
N GLY A 372 0.91 -3.75 -16.03
CA GLY A 372 -0.23 -2.93 -16.47
C GLY A 372 0.04 -1.44 -16.56
N PHE A 373 1.02 -0.89 -15.83
CA PHE A 373 1.30 0.54 -15.83
C PHE A 373 1.91 1.05 -17.13
N ASP A 374 1.47 2.22 -17.57
CA ASP A 374 1.99 2.88 -18.78
C ASP A 374 3.52 3.10 -18.73
N ARG A 375 4.11 3.25 -17.52
CA ARG A 375 5.55 3.45 -17.35
C ARG A 375 6.39 2.25 -17.78
N TYR A 376 5.90 1.02 -17.66
CA TYR A 376 6.62 -0.17 -18.11
C TYR A 376 6.81 -0.16 -19.63
N ARG A 377 5.75 0.18 -20.36
CA ARG A 377 5.80 0.35 -21.81
C ARG A 377 6.53 1.63 -22.22
N GLY A 378 6.31 2.71 -21.47
CA GLY A 378 6.86 4.04 -21.74
C GLY A 378 8.38 4.06 -21.82
N ASN A 379 9.06 3.28 -20.97
CA ASN A 379 10.52 3.16 -20.99
C ASN A 379 11.05 2.64 -22.34
N GLY A 380 10.33 1.76 -23.03
CA GLY A 380 10.68 1.31 -24.39
C GLY A 380 10.68 2.46 -25.40
N TYR A 381 9.69 3.35 -25.35
CA TYR A 381 9.63 4.54 -26.21
C TYR A 381 10.73 5.55 -25.88
N VAL A 382 11.04 5.73 -24.61
CA VAL A 382 12.17 6.60 -24.20
C VAL A 382 13.49 6.07 -24.74
N ASN A 383 13.71 4.74 -24.73
CA ASN A 383 14.88 4.10 -25.33
C ASN A 383 14.99 4.42 -26.81
N ALA A 384 13.90 4.26 -27.58
CA ALA A 384 13.88 4.57 -29.01
C ALA A 384 14.16 6.08 -29.26
N TYR A 385 13.54 6.97 -28.48
CA TYR A 385 13.78 8.41 -28.58
C TYR A 385 15.22 8.79 -28.21
N ALA A 386 15.84 8.10 -27.26
CA ALA A 386 17.23 8.32 -26.82
C ALA A 386 18.26 7.96 -27.91
N LEU A 387 17.88 7.22 -28.95
CA LEU A 387 18.75 6.96 -30.11
C LEU A 387 18.98 8.22 -30.98
N LEU A 388 18.11 9.22 -30.89
CA LEU A 388 18.35 10.51 -31.55
C LEU A 388 19.58 11.21 -30.96
N PRO A 389 20.43 11.84 -31.81
CA PRO A 389 21.60 12.57 -31.32
C PRO A 389 21.22 13.60 -30.24
N PRO A 390 22.05 13.75 -29.17
CA PRO A 390 21.80 14.70 -28.11
C PRO A 390 21.56 16.15 -28.58
N ILE A 391 22.26 16.57 -29.62
CA ILE A 391 22.13 17.90 -30.22
C ILE A 391 20.70 18.12 -30.73
N ILE A 392 20.11 17.14 -31.44
CA ILE A 392 18.74 17.23 -31.96
C ILE A 392 17.76 17.30 -30.79
N ARG A 393 17.96 16.47 -29.76
CA ARG A 393 17.08 16.45 -28.60
C ARG A 393 17.15 17.77 -27.82
N GLN A 394 18.35 18.32 -27.58
CA GLN A 394 18.54 19.56 -26.80
C GLN A 394 18.16 20.82 -27.57
N GLN A 395 18.64 20.96 -28.82
CA GLN A 395 18.56 22.21 -29.55
C GLN A 395 17.28 22.37 -30.39
N ILE A 396 16.63 21.26 -30.77
CA ILE A 396 15.43 21.30 -31.59
C ILE A 396 14.21 20.87 -30.77
N MET A 397 14.24 19.67 -30.21
CA MET A 397 13.07 19.11 -29.52
C MET A 397 12.78 19.80 -28.18
N GLY A 398 13.80 20.15 -27.42
CA GLY A 398 13.64 20.84 -26.14
C GLY A 398 12.88 22.16 -26.25
N PRO A 399 13.33 23.14 -27.09
CA PRO A 399 12.59 24.38 -27.32
C PRO A 399 11.18 24.20 -27.86
N LEU A 400 10.99 23.25 -28.79
CA LEU A 400 9.65 22.92 -29.34
C LEU A 400 8.70 22.43 -28.24
N LEU A 401 9.15 21.52 -27.38
CA LEU A 401 8.33 20.98 -26.29
C LEU A 401 8.06 22.01 -25.20
N SER A 402 9.01 22.94 -24.95
CA SER A 402 8.83 24.00 -23.97
C SER A 402 7.86 25.09 -24.43
N ALA A 403 7.70 25.28 -25.73
CA ALA A 403 6.77 26.24 -26.32
C ALA A 403 5.29 25.81 -26.25
N ILE A 404 5.02 24.51 -26.06
CA ILE A 404 3.65 23.99 -25.95
C ILE A 404 3.16 24.19 -24.51
N PRO A 405 2.00 24.84 -24.25
CA PRO A 405 1.45 24.98 -22.89
C PRO A 405 1.16 23.63 -22.24
N ASP A 406 1.22 23.56 -20.90
CA ASP A 406 0.77 22.38 -20.18
C ASP A 406 -0.75 22.19 -20.36
N SER A 407 -1.15 20.95 -20.57
CA SER A 407 -2.55 20.56 -20.53
C SER A 407 -2.87 19.96 -19.17
N PHE A 408 -3.93 20.44 -18.55
CA PHE A 408 -4.45 19.95 -17.26
C PHE A 408 -5.39 18.75 -17.41
N THR A 409 -5.49 18.18 -18.62
CA THR A 409 -6.28 16.98 -18.87
C THR A 409 -5.54 15.73 -18.40
N TYR A 410 -6.31 14.72 -18.00
CA TYR A 410 -5.77 13.44 -17.60
C TYR A 410 -4.87 12.81 -18.68
N LYS A 411 -3.66 12.39 -18.29
CA LYS A 411 -2.67 11.75 -19.19
C LYS A 411 -2.34 12.55 -20.46
N SER A 412 -2.21 13.86 -20.34
CA SER A 412 -1.86 14.77 -21.44
C SER A 412 -0.71 14.24 -22.30
N THR A 413 -0.90 14.25 -23.62
CA THR A 413 0.15 13.87 -24.60
C THR A 413 1.38 14.77 -24.48
N THR A 414 1.19 16.06 -24.23
CA THR A 414 2.30 17.03 -24.03
C THR A 414 3.13 16.66 -22.80
N GLN A 415 2.49 16.31 -21.69
CA GLN A 415 3.18 15.88 -20.48
C GLN A 415 3.97 14.58 -20.71
N LYS A 416 3.40 13.59 -21.44
CA LYS A 416 4.10 12.36 -21.81
C LYS A 416 5.31 12.60 -22.70
N LEU A 417 5.22 13.53 -23.65
CA LEU A 417 6.34 13.89 -24.51
C LEU A 417 7.46 14.61 -23.75
N ARG A 418 7.12 15.52 -22.84
CA ARG A 418 8.10 16.19 -21.97
C ARG A 418 8.78 15.19 -21.03
N TRP A 419 8.01 14.28 -20.46
CA TRP A 419 8.51 13.18 -19.64
C TRP A 419 9.52 12.31 -20.42
N ALA A 420 9.16 11.85 -21.61
CA ALA A 420 10.04 11.06 -22.46
C ALA A 420 11.31 11.83 -22.84
N HIS A 421 11.17 13.13 -23.11
CA HIS A 421 12.31 14.01 -23.42
C HIS A 421 13.28 14.11 -22.23
N GLN A 422 12.79 14.40 -21.01
CA GLN A 422 13.62 14.50 -19.82
C GLN A 422 14.35 13.19 -19.52
N LEU A 423 13.64 12.08 -19.51
CA LEU A 423 14.19 10.76 -19.24
C LEU A 423 15.22 10.32 -20.28
N SER A 424 15.13 10.79 -21.51
CA SER A 424 16.05 10.41 -22.58
C SER A 424 17.49 10.84 -22.37
N PHE A 425 17.75 11.74 -21.41
CA PHE A 425 19.11 12.19 -21.05
C PHE A 425 19.76 11.32 -19.98
N LEU A 426 18.99 10.47 -19.30
CA LEU A 426 19.50 9.50 -18.35
C LEU A 426 20.00 8.26 -19.12
N SER A 427 21.24 7.88 -18.88
CA SER A 427 21.86 6.77 -19.60
C SER A 427 21.56 5.40 -19.00
N ARG A 428 21.40 5.32 -17.68
CA ARG A 428 21.20 4.08 -16.95
C ARG A 428 19.71 3.73 -16.86
N PRO A 429 19.30 2.50 -17.25
CA PRO A 429 17.87 2.11 -17.23
C PRO A 429 17.19 2.24 -15.86
N GLY A 430 17.90 1.87 -14.78
CA GLY A 430 17.38 1.98 -13.41
C GLY A 430 17.13 3.42 -12.97
N GLU A 431 18.07 4.34 -13.25
CA GLU A 431 17.89 5.78 -13.00
C GLU A 431 16.70 6.35 -13.78
N ARG A 432 16.57 5.94 -15.05
CA ARG A 432 15.47 6.34 -15.91
C ARG A 432 14.12 5.84 -15.37
N TYR A 433 14.08 4.60 -14.91
CA TYR A 433 12.86 4.04 -14.31
C TYR A 433 12.49 4.75 -13.01
N ALA A 434 13.45 4.95 -12.13
CA ALA A 434 13.24 5.66 -10.87
C ALA A 434 12.73 7.09 -11.10
N GLU A 435 13.34 7.85 -12.01
CA GLU A 435 12.89 9.19 -12.36
C GLU A 435 11.49 9.19 -13.01
N ALA A 436 11.18 8.14 -13.79
CA ALA A 436 9.85 7.94 -14.36
C ALA A 436 8.76 7.82 -13.29
N THR A 437 9.07 7.27 -12.13
CA THR A 437 8.12 7.16 -11.01
C THR A 437 7.96 8.46 -10.22
N CYS A 438 8.96 9.36 -10.30
CA CYS A 438 8.97 10.67 -9.63
C CYS A 438 8.32 11.79 -10.45
N PHE A 439 7.85 11.51 -11.64
CA PHE A 439 7.21 12.51 -12.51
C PHE A 439 6.00 13.17 -11.82
N PHE A 440 5.87 14.48 -11.92
CA PHE A 440 4.94 15.37 -11.18
C PHE A 440 5.25 15.58 -9.68
N ARG A 441 6.30 14.98 -9.15
CA ARG A 441 6.72 15.14 -7.76
C ARG A 441 7.97 16.01 -7.70
N PHE A 442 8.60 16.07 -6.54
CA PHE A 442 9.87 16.79 -6.41
C PHE A 442 11.03 15.88 -6.85
N CYS A 443 11.68 16.20 -7.96
CA CYS A 443 12.97 15.59 -8.29
C CYS A 443 14.07 16.15 -7.35
N HIS A 444 15.26 15.58 -7.43
CA HIS A 444 16.37 16.01 -6.56
C HIS A 444 16.70 17.51 -6.68
N ALA A 445 16.67 18.07 -7.90
CA ALA A 445 16.88 19.50 -8.14
C ALA A 445 15.75 20.37 -7.57
N ASP A 446 14.49 19.95 -7.69
CA ASP A 446 13.35 20.67 -7.11
C ASP A 446 13.45 20.73 -5.57
N LYS A 447 13.90 19.66 -4.94
CA LYS A 447 14.10 19.61 -3.48
C LYS A 447 15.22 20.54 -3.03
N ARG A 448 16.32 20.63 -3.78
CA ARG A 448 17.39 21.60 -3.52
C ARG A 448 16.87 23.04 -3.54
N ASP A 449 15.93 23.35 -4.42
CA ASP A 449 15.30 24.67 -4.48
C ASP A 449 14.26 24.88 -3.36
N LEU A 450 13.60 23.81 -2.89
CA LEU A 450 12.58 23.86 -1.85
C LEU A 450 13.18 23.98 -0.45
N PHE A 451 14.17 23.15 -0.12
CA PHE A 451 14.77 23.10 1.21
C PHE A 451 15.66 24.32 1.48
N GLU A 452 15.63 24.79 2.72
CA GLU A 452 16.63 25.73 3.19
C GLU A 452 18.02 25.07 3.27
N GLN A 453 19.08 25.90 3.14
CA GLN A 453 20.43 25.38 2.98
C GLN A 453 20.89 24.52 4.16
N THR A 454 20.45 24.83 5.37
CA THR A 454 20.81 24.08 6.58
C THR A 454 20.34 22.62 6.50
N LEU A 455 19.07 22.41 6.16
CA LEU A 455 18.52 21.07 6.00
C LEU A 455 19.06 20.37 4.75
N TRP A 456 19.21 21.12 3.64
CA TRP A 456 19.77 20.54 2.41
C TRP A 456 21.16 19.96 2.60
N LYS A 457 22.02 20.56 3.44
CA LYS A 457 23.34 19.99 3.79
C LYS A 457 23.24 18.64 4.51
N GLN A 458 22.16 18.37 5.23
CA GLN A 458 21.97 17.12 5.96
C GLN A 458 21.43 16.01 5.06
N VAL A 459 20.45 16.30 4.18
CA VAL A 459 19.74 15.27 3.40
C VAL A 459 20.07 15.30 1.91
N GLY A 460 20.63 16.41 1.39
CA GLY A 460 20.82 16.61 -0.04
C GLY A 460 21.94 15.80 -0.69
N HIS A 461 22.71 15.06 0.08
CA HIS A 461 23.68 14.08 -0.46
C HIS A 461 23.02 12.74 -0.80
N ILE A 462 21.76 12.53 -0.40
CA ILE A 462 20.98 11.32 -0.63
C ILE A 462 20.01 11.59 -1.78
N ASP A 463 20.07 10.78 -2.84
CA ASP A 463 19.06 10.81 -3.89
C ASP A 463 17.95 9.79 -3.58
N SER A 464 16.72 10.25 -3.41
CA SER A 464 15.58 9.38 -3.13
C SER A 464 15.28 8.38 -4.23
N SER A 465 15.69 8.66 -5.47
CA SER A 465 15.55 7.73 -6.60
C SER A 465 16.38 6.47 -6.40
N GLN A 466 17.46 6.55 -5.60
CA GLN A 466 18.34 5.42 -5.31
C GLN A 466 17.62 4.25 -4.67
N VAL A 467 16.58 4.50 -3.86
CA VAL A 467 15.71 3.46 -3.28
C VAL A 467 15.14 2.53 -4.36
N ILE A 468 14.72 3.10 -5.49
CA ILE A 468 14.17 2.32 -6.62
C ILE A 468 15.29 1.72 -7.46
N VAL A 469 16.38 2.47 -7.69
CA VAL A 469 17.54 2.01 -8.46
C VAL A 469 18.19 0.78 -7.81
N ASP A 470 18.31 0.76 -6.49
CA ASP A 470 18.88 -0.37 -5.76
C ASP A 470 18.04 -1.64 -5.97
N ARG A 471 16.73 -1.54 -5.84
CA ARG A 471 15.82 -2.69 -6.09
C ARG A 471 15.80 -3.11 -7.55
N PHE A 472 15.84 -2.16 -8.49
CA PHE A 472 15.95 -2.46 -9.91
C PHE A 472 17.23 -3.25 -10.24
N ASN A 473 18.34 -2.98 -9.55
CA ASN A 473 19.61 -3.66 -9.75
C ASN A 473 19.78 -4.95 -8.91
N GLU A 474 19.00 -5.12 -7.85
CA GLU A 474 19.02 -6.30 -6.97
C GLU A 474 18.45 -7.55 -7.67
N THR A 475 17.55 -7.39 -8.63
CA THR A 475 16.92 -8.53 -9.32
C THR A 475 17.91 -9.41 -10.05
N ASP A 476 17.65 -10.69 -10.06
CA ASP A 476 18.42 -11.75 -10.74
C ASP A 476 18.11 -11.89 -12.24
N SER A 477 17.31 -10.99 -12.83
CA SER A 477 16.96 -10.96 -14.25
C SER A 477 17.74 -9.90 -15.01
N ASP A 478 18.05 -10.16 -16.29
CA ASP A 478 18.56 -9.16 -17.23
C ASP A 478 17.44 -8.45 -18.03
N ASP A 479 16.22 -8.99 -17.98
CA ASP A 479 15.09 -8.41 -18.69
C ASP A 479 14.62 -7.09 -18.04
N LEU A 480 14.45 -6.06 -18.87
CA LEU A 480 14.09 -4.72 -18.40
C LEU A 480 12.70 -4.68 -17.72
N VAL A 481 11.74 -5.45 -18.22
CA VAL A 481 10.38 -5.50 -17.64
C VAL A 481 10.44 -6.16 -16.27
N ASP A 482 11.12 -7.29 -16.13
CA ASP A 482 11.26 -7.98 -14.86
C ASP A 482 11.95 -7.09 -13.81
N LYS A 483 13.00 -6.35 -14.19
CA LYS A 483 13.67 -5.37 -13.32
C LYS A 483 12.72 -4.28 -12.81
N MET A 484 11.87 -3.76 -13.69
CA MET A 484 10.87 -2.75 -13.32
C MET A 484 9.80 -3.33 -12.39
N LEU A 485 9.32 -4.55 -12.67
CA LEU A 485 8.34 -5.24 -11.83
C LEU A 485 8.91 -5.52 -10.44
N TYR A 486 10.13 -6.07 -10.37
CA TYR A 486 10.79 -6.33 -9.08
C TYR A 486 10.95 -5.05 -8.25
N ALA A 487 11.39 -3.95 -8.87
CA ALA A 487 11.51 -2.68 -8.18
C ALA A 487 10.17 -2.20 -7.59
N ASP A 488 9.07 -2.34 -8.34
CA ASP A 488 7.74 -1.97 -7.84
C ASP A 488 7.24 -2.91 -6.73
N TYR A 489 7.45 -4.22 -6.84
CA TYR A 489 7.12 -5.19 -5.79
C TYR A 489 7.84 -4.90 -4.47
N MET A 490 9.09 -4.44 -4.54
CA MET A 490 9.93 -4.24 -3.38
C MET A 490 9.87 -2.81 -2.81
N THR A 491 9.19 -1.89 -3.50
CA THR A 491 9.13 -0.48 -3.06
C THR A 491 7.70 0.06 -3.03
N ARG A 492 7.16 0.41 -4.20
CA ARG A 492 5.89 1.12 -4.30
C ARG A 492 4.69 0.28 -3.89
N LEU A 493 4.65 -0.99 -4.23
CA LEU A 493 3.52 -1.86 -3.91
C LEU A 493 3.30 -1.94 -2.39
N PRO A 494 4.25 -2.37 -1.56
CA PRO A 494 4.06 -2.47 -0.11
C PRO A 494 3.90 -1.12 0.59
N GLU A 495 4.67 -0.11 0.17
CA GLU A 495 4.78 1.15 0.92
C GLU A 495 3.78 2.22 0.49
N HIS A 496 3.08 2.00 -0.63
CA HIS A 496 2.08 2.93 -1.12
C HIS A 496 0.74 2.24 -1.37
N SER A 497 0.64 1.33 -2.35
CA SER A 497 -0.66 0.76 -2.75
C SER A 497 -1.29 -0.06 -1.64
N LEU A 498 -0.56 -1.03 -1.08
CA LEU A 498 -1.08 -1.93 -0.04
C LEU A 498 -1.28 -1.22 1.29
N MET A 499 -0.40 -0.26 1.63
CA MET A 499 -0.59 0.58 2.81
C MET A 499 -1.90 1.37 2.73
N LEU A 500 -2.21 1.96 1.57
CA LEU A 500 -3.47 2.69 1.37
C LEU A 500 -4.68 1.75 1.45
N THR A 501 -4.62 0.60 0.79
CA THR A 501 -5.71 -0.38 0.81
C THR A 501 -5.97 -0.87 2.23
N ASP A 502 -4.95 -1.39 2.94
CA ASP A 502 -5.11 -1.86 4.31
C ASP A 502 -5.68 -0.75 5.22
N ARG A 503 -5.07 0.43 5.23
CA ARG A 503 -5.45 1.50 6.16
C ARG A 503 -6.84 2.07 5.90
N MET A 504 -7.24 2.22 4.64
CA MET A 504 -8.53 2.81 4.30
C MET A 504 -9.67 1.80 4.45
N THR A 505 -9.46 0.53 4.17
CA THR A 505 -10.44 -0.51 4.45
C THR A 505 -10.59 -0.75 5.95
N MET A 506 -9.45 -0.75 6.66
CA MET A 506 -9.38 -0.87 8.12
C MET A 506 -10.05 0.26 8.86
N ALA A 507 -10.08 1.47 8.29
CA ALA A 507 -10.81 2.61 8.85
C ALA A 507 -12.31 2.33 9.02
N HIS A 508 -12.84 1.31 8.34
CA HIS A 508 -14.24 0.90 8.35
C HIS A 508 -14.45 -0.56 8.78
N GLY A 509 -13.41 -1.21 9.31
CA GLY A 509 -13.53 -2.59 9.70
C GLY A 509 -13.85 -3.54 8.55
N LEU A 510 -13.13 -3.43 7.44
CA LEU A 510 -13.30 -4.23 6.25
C LEU A 510 -11.95 -4.89 5.88
N GLU A 511 -11.90 -6.22 5.78
CA GLU A 511 -10.71 -6.92 5.29
C GLU A 511 -10.62 -6.89 3.77
N ALA A 512 -9.58 -6.26 3.26
CA ALA A 512 -9.22 -6.39 1.85
C ALA A 512 -8.28 -7.56 1.64
N ARG A 513 -8.64 -8.44 0.70
CA ARG A 513 -7.83 -9.55 0.19
C ARG A 513 -7.49 -9.29 -1.27
N SER A 514 -6.26 -9.54 -1.65
CA SER A 514 -5.77 -9.29 -3.00
C SER A 514 -5.29 -10.59 -3.66
N PRO A 515 -6.15 -11.32 -4.39
CA PRO A 515 -5.79 -12.60 -5.01
C PRO A 515 -4.55 -12.54 -5.90
N PHE A 516 -4.35 -11.42 -6.62
CA PHE A 516 -3.16 -11.22 -7.46
C PHE A 516 -1.84 -11.10 -6.67
N LEU A 517 -1.91 -11.03 -5.34
CA LEU A 517 -0.74 -10.99 -4.45
C LEU A 517 -0.49 -12.31 -3.72
N ASP A 518 -1.17 -13.38 -4.10
CA ASP A 518 -0.78 -14.72 -3.68
C ASP A 518 0.65 -15.02 -4.16
N HIS A 519 1.54 -15.34 -3.23
CA HIS A 519 2.97 -15.44 -3.57
C HIS A 519 3.28 -16.55 -4.56
N GLU A 520 2.53 -17.66 -4.53
CA GLU A 520 2.71 -18.74 -5.50
C GLU A 520 2.27 -18.31 -6.93
N LEU A 521 1.23 -17.47 -7.02
CA LEU A 521 0.85 -16.86 -8.30
C LEU A 521 1.91 -15.86 -8.77
N VAL A 522 2.45 -15.05 -7.87
CA VAL A 522 3.52 -14.07 -8.17
C VAL A 522 4.77 -14.79 -8.67
N GLU A 523 5.22 -15.85 -7.99
CA GLU A 523 6.36 -16.68 -8.38
C GLU A 523 6.11 -17.39 -9.72
N TYR A 524 4.90 -17.93 -9.93
CA TYR A 524 4.51 -18.58 -11.17
C TYR A 524 4.60 -17.59 -12.35
N LEU A 525 4.09 -16.37 -12.20
CA LEU A 525 4.15 -15.34 -13.24
C LEU A 525 5.53 -14.70 -13.39
N ALA A 526 6.37 -14.72 -12.37
CA ALA A 526 7.77 -14.33 -12.50
C ALA A 526 8.54 -15.26 -13.45
N ALA A 527 8.14 -16.53 -13.52
CA ALA A 527 8.70 -17.49 -14.46
C ALA A 527 8.24 -17.32 -15.93
N PHE A 528 7.29 -16.42 -16.21
CA PHE A 528 6.83 -16.16 -17.58
C PHE A 528 7.77 -15.22 -18.32
N PRO A 529 8.00 -15.44 -19.62
CA PRO A 529 8.69 -14.47 -20.48
C PRO A 529 7.99 -13.09 -20.45
N SER A 530 8.75 -12.03 -20.41
CA SER A 530 8.23 -10.64 -20.32
C SER A 530 7.32 -10.26 -21.50
N GLN A 531 7.53 -10.90 -22.67
CA GLN A 531 6.71 -10.73 -23.89
C GLN A 531 5.25 -11.16 -23.70
N LEU A 532 4.98 -12.04 -22.73
CA LEU A 532 3.61 -12.45 -22.36
C LEU A 532 2.95 -11.43 -21.40
N LYS A 533 3.73 -10.57 -20.78
CA LYS A 533 3.24 -9.46 -19.93
C LYS A 533 2.99 -8.21 -20.78
N ILE A 534 3.96 -7.85 -21.63
CA ILE A 534 3.85 -6.71 -22.57
C ILE A 534 4.17 -7.20 -23.98
N GLN A 535 3.19 -7.15 -24.88
CA GLN A 535 3.39 -7.48 -26.28
C GLN A 535 3.09 -6.27 -27.18
N ARG A 536 4.09 -5.79 -27.93
CA ARG A 536 4.00 -4.58 -28.76
C ARG A 536 3.53 -3.35 -27.96
N ARG A 537 2.25 -2.97 -28.15
CA ARG A 537 1.62 -1.82 -27.48
C ARG A 537 0.62 -2.22 -26.39
N THR A 538 0.46 -3.51 -26.14
CA THR A 538 -0.54 -4.07 -25.23
C THR A 538 0.12 -4.44 -23.90
N THR A 539 -0.28 -3.80 -22.83
CA THR A 539 0.02 -4.16 -21.45
C THR A 539 -0.95 -5.24 -20.96
N LYS A 540 -0.58 -6.02 -19.95
CA LYS A 540 -1.40 -7.15 -19.45
C LYS A 540 -1.79 -8.13 -20.55
N TYR A 541 -0.86 -8.40 -21.48
CA TYR A 541 -1.18 -9.12 -22.71
C TYR A 541 -1.84 -10.47 -22.45
N LEU A 542 -1.23 -11.31 -21.60
CA LEU A 542 -1.76 -12.63 -21.31
C LEU A 542 -3.09 -12.58 -20.52
N LEU A 543 -3.19 -11.66 -19.55
CA LEU A 543 -4.45 -11.46 -18.83
C LEU A 543 -5.57 -11.01 -19.76
N ARG A 544 -5.31 -10.09 -20.69
CA ARG A 544 -6.29 -9.67 -21.71
C ARG A 544 -6.68 -10.81 -22.65
N LYS A 545 -5.74 -11.71 -22.93
CA LYS A 545 -6.04 -12.89 -23.75
C LYS A 545 -6.98 -13.84 -23.03
N LEU A 546 -6.71 -14.15 -21.76
CA LEU A 546 -7.60 -14.93 -20.92
C LEU A 546 -8.95 -14.23 -20.72
N ALA A 547 -8.95 -12.93 -20.51
CA ALA A 547 -10.16 -12.15 -20.26
C ALA A 547 -11.17 -12.14 -21.41
N ARG A 548 -10.75 -12.46 -22.65
CA ARG A 548 -11.66 -12.57 -23.80
C ARG A 548 -12.65 -13.73 -23.69
N ASP A 549 -12.29 -14.73 -22.88
CA ASP A 549 -13.17 -15.89 -22.63
C ASP A 549 -14.25 -15.57 -21.60
N TYR A 550 -14.11 -14.50 -20.82
CA TYR A 550 -14.98 -14.12 -19.71
C TYR A 550 -15.71 -12.79 -19.90
N LEU A 551 -14.99 -11.77 -20.37
CA LEU A 551 -15.44 -10.38 -20.28
C LEU A 551 -15.93 -9.83 -21.63
N PRO A 552 -16.90 -8.91 -21.63
CA PRO A 552 -17.28 -8.16 -22.82
C PRO A 552 -16.07 -7.46 -23.46
N SER A 553 -16.06 -7.41 -24.79
CA SER A 553 -14.94 -6.86 -25.58
C SER A 553 -14.58 -5.41 -25.20
N GLU A 554 -15.55 -4.62 -24.79
CA GLU A 554 -15.39 -3.24 -24.33
C GLU A 554 -14.54 -3.16 -23.06
N ILE A 555 -14.79 -4.02 -22.09
CA ILE A 555 -14.03 -4.13 -20.84
C ILE A 555 -12.60 -4.63 -21.13
N VAL A 556 -12.47 -5.64 -21.97
CA VAL A 556 -11.14 -6.19 -22.35
C VAL A 556 -10.28 -5.15 -23.07
N SER A 557 -10.86 -4.33 -23.94
CA SER A 557 -10.14 -3.33 -24.73
C SER A 557 -9.90 -2.02 -24.00
N ARG A 558 -10.59 -1.78 -22.86
CA ARG A 558 -10.51 -0.55 -22.09
C ARG A 558 -9.06 -0.21 -21.71
N GLN A 559 -8.69 1.05 -21.89
CA GLN A 559 -7.41 1.54 -21.42
C GLN A 559 -7.42 1.71 -19.91
N LYS A 560 -6.27 1.48 -19.28
CA LYS A 560 -6.08 1.72 -17.84
C LYS A 560 -6.43 3.17 -17.52
N GLN A 561 -7.46 3.35 -16.73
CA GLN A 561 -7.81 4.62 -16.10
C GLN A 561 -7.53 4.48 -14.59
N GLY A 562 -6.88 5.46 -13.99
CA GLY A 562 -6.75 5.53 -12.54
C GLY A 562 -7.90 6.35 -11.99
N PHE A 563 -8.43 5.98 -10.85
CA PHE A 563 -9.37 6.81 -10.13
C PHE A 563 -8.70 8.13 -9.72
N MET A 564 -9.27 9.26 -10.08
CA MET A 564 -8.70 10.58 -9.81
C MET A 564 -9.80 11.59 -9.52
N PHE A 565 -9.45 12.57 -8.70
CA PHE A 565 -10.25 13.78 -8.48
C PHE A 565 -9.66 14.96 -9.27
N PRO A 566 -10.44 15.97 -9.64
CA PRO A 566 -9.98 17.16 -10.35
C PRO A 566 -9.22 18.15 -9.44
N ILE A 567 -8.27 17.64 -8.62
CA ILE A 567 -7.51 18.41 -7.62
C ILE A 567 -6.76 19.57 -8.28
N ALA A 568 -6.23 19.35 -9.48
CA ALA A 568 -5.52 20.38 -10.23
C ALA A 568 -6.42 21.61 -10.51
N TYR A 569 -7.70 21.36 -10.80
CA TYR A 569 -8.69 22.42 -11.01
C TYR A 569 -9.03 23.13 -9.69
N TRP A 570 -9.31 22.37 -8.61
CA TRP A 570 -9.66 22.95 -7.30
C TRP A 570 -8.53 23.80 -6.73
N PHE A 571 -7.29 23.35 -6.79
CA PHE A 571 -6.11 24.09 -6.31
C PHE A 571 -5.81 25.35 -7.12
N ARG A 572 -6.27 25.41 -8.36
CA ARG A 572 -6.12 26.57 -9.22
C ARG A 572 -7.20 27.63 -8.98
N ASN A 573 -8.40 27.23 -8.57
CA ASN A 573 -9.58 28.09 -8.47
C ASN A 573 -10.08 28.23 -7.03
N GLU A 574 -10.86 27.25 -6.58
CA GLU A 574 -11.66 27.35 -5.35
C GLU A 574 -10.81 27.31 -4.08
N LEU A 575 -9.73 26.52 -4.08
CA LEU A 575 -8.92 26.25 -2.91
C LEU A 575 -7.62 27.07 -2.84
N VAL A 576 -7.38 28.00 -3.76
CA VAL A 576 -6.11 28.74 -3.82
C VAL A 576 -5.83 29.55 -2.56
N LEU A 577 -6.85 30.21 -1.99
CA LEU A 577 -6.69 31.02 -0.76
C LEU A 577 -6.39 30.12 0.45
N MET A 578 -7.03 28.96 0.53
CA MET A 578 -6.73 27.96 1.56
C MET A 578 -5.29 27.49 1.44
N LEU A 579 -4.82 27.12 0.24
CA LEU A 579 -3.43 26.73 0.01
C LEU A 579 -2.42 27.83 0.41
N GLU A 580 -2.68 29.10 0.04
CA GLU A 580 -1.83 30.22 0.45
C GLU A 580 -1.78 30.33 1.99
N GLY A 581 -2.91 30.23 2.66
CA GLY A 581 -3.01 30.29 4.12
C GLY A 581 -2.26 29.17 4.83
N TYR A 582 -2.47 27.93 4.38
CA TYR A 582 -1.84 26.75 5.00
C TYR A 582 -0.35 26.65 4.68
N LEU A 583 0.06 26.84 3.41
CA LEU A 583 1.42 26.54 2.99
C LEU A 583 2.41 27.66 3.25
N LEU A 584 2.01 28.94 3.06
CA LEU A 584 2.93 30.08 3.28
C LEU A 584 3.16 30.37 4.77
N ASN A 585 2.28 29.88 5.64
CA ASN A 585 2.37 29.98 7.10
C ASN A 585 2.57 28.61 7.76
N SER A 586 2.93 27.57 6.99
CA SER A 586 3.18 26.23 7.51
C SER A 586 4.33 26.21 8.53
N PHE A 587 4.33 25.22 9.39
CA PHE A 587 5.47 24.92 10.27
C PHE A 587 6.78 24.86 9.48
N PHE A 588 6.78 24.13 8.38
CA PHE A 588 7.96 23.93 7.54
C PHE A 588 8.54 25.21 6.96
N VAL A 589 7.70 26.22 6.69
CA VAL A 589 8.15 27.54 6.24
C VAL A 589 8.58 28.42 7.41
N ARG A 590 7.85 28.42 8.52
CA ARG A 590 8.18 29.26 9.68
C ARG A 590 9.49 28.87 10.36
N GLU A 591 9.75 27.57 10.46
CA GLU A 591 10.99 27.04 11.07
C GLU A 591 12.17 26.99 10.07
N GLY A 592 12.01 27.56 8.87
CA GLY A 592 13.10 27.60 7.89
C GLY A 592 13.51 26.21 7.40
N ILE A 593 12.57 25.30 7.23
CA ILE A 593 12.76 23.99 6.61
C ILE A 593 12.58 24.12 5.11
N PHE A 594 11.47 24.75 4.69
CA PHE A 594 11.19 25.07 3.29
C PHE A 594 11.32 26.58 3.04
N ARG A 595 11.88 26.92 1.88
CA ARG A 595 11.97 28.31 1.42
C ARG A 595 10.59 28.85 1.05
N LYS A 596 10.15 29.89 1.73
CA LYS A 596 8.87 30.56 1.46
C LYS A 596 8.75 31.03 0.00
N SER A 597 9.84 31.49 -0.60
CA SER A 597 9.88 31.90 -2.01
C SER A 597 9.57 30.74 -2.98
N SER A 598 10.07 29.55 -2.70
CA SER A 598 9.83 28.35 -3.52
C SER A 598 8.38 27.89 -3.41
N VAL A 599 7.82 27.83 -2.19
CA VAL A 599 6.41 27.49 -1.97
C VAL A 599 5.49 28.50 -2.67
N SER A 600 5.78 29.81 -2.52
CA SER A 600 5.01 30.88 -3.20
C SER A 600 5.08 30.78 -4.72
N ARG A 601 6.24 30.42 -5.28
CA ARG A 601 6.41 30.20 -6.72
C ARG A 601 5.52 29.05 -7.21
N LEU A 602 5.52 27.89 -6.53
CA LEU A 602 4.67 26.75 -6.90
C LEU A 602 3.19 27.11 -6.96
N ILE A 603 2.69 27.84 -5.95
CA ILE A 603 1.29 28.28 -5.90
C ILE A 603 0.99 29.23 -7.06
N LYS A 604 1.84 30.23 -7.31
CA LYS A 604 1.66 31.22 -8.38
C LYS A 604 1.69 30.61 -9.78
N GLU A 605 2.64 29.70 -10.04
CA GLU A 605 2.76 29.01 -11.33
C GLU A 605 1.54 28.11 -11.59
N HIS A 606 1.06 27.41 -10.56
CA HIS A 606 -0.14 26.58 -10.67
C HIS A 606 -1.40 27.43 -10.91
N ARG A 607 -1.61 28.48 -10.11
CA ARG A 607 -2.75 29.41 -10.24
C ARG A 607 -2.80 30.07 -11.62
N SER A 608 -1.66 30.49 -12.17
CA SER A 608 -1.59 31.10 -13.49
C SER A 608 -1.83 30.11 -14.66
N GLY A 609 -1.89 28.80 -14.39
CA GLY A 609 -1.97 27.77 -15.41
C GLY A 609 -0.69 27.58 -16.22
N ARG A 610 0.45 28.12 -15.75
CA ARG A 610 1.73 28.01 -16.43
C ARG A 610 2.34 26.63 -16.30
N VAL A 611 2.28 26.05 -15.08
CA VAL A 611 2.79 24.71 -14.77
C VAL A 611 1.82 24.03 -13.81
N ASP A 612 1.59 22.77 -14.03
CA ASP A 612 0.77 21.95 -13.12
C ASP A 612 1.60 21.44 -11.93
N HIS A 613 1.32 21.97 -10.76
CA HIS A 613 1.97 21.59 -9.49
C HIS A 613 1.03 20.91 -8.49
N HIS A 614 -0.16 20.42 -8.92
CA HIS A 614 -1.16 19.90 -7.98
C HIS A 614 -0.60 18.80 -7.07
N VAL A 615 0.18 17.85 -7.58
CA VAL A 615 0.78 16.79 -6.77
C VAL A 615 1.74 17.36 -5.73
N ARG A 616 2.59 18.31 -6.11
CA ARG A 616 3.55 18.96 -5.20
C ARG A 616 2.82 19.72 -4.08
N LEU A 617 1.80 20.49 -4.43
CA LEU A 617 1.00 21.25 -3.47
C LEU A 617 0.22 20.33 -2.53
N TRP A 618 -0.33 19.22 -3.06
CA TRP A 618 -0.95 18.16 -2.26
C TRP A 618 0.00 17.59 -1.21
N MET A 619 1.22 17.25 -1.62
CA MET A 619 2.22 16.67 -0.71
C MET A 619 2.61 17.64 0.41
N LEU A 620 2.79 18.93 0.08
CA LEU A 620 3.09 19.97 1.08
C LEU A 620 1.92 20.19 2.06
N LEU A 621 0.68 20.19 1.56
CA LEU A 621 -0.52 20.31 2.38
C LEU A 621 -0.65 19.14 3.36
N ASN A 622 -0.44 17.93 2.88
CA ASN A 622 -0.49 16.73 3.73
C ASN A 622 0.56 16.74 4.83
N LEU A 623 1.78 17.18 4.54
CA LEU A 623 2.84 17.34 5.55
C LEU A 623 2.43 18.33 6.64
N GLU A 624 1.85 19.47 6.26
CA GLU A 624 1.40 20.48 7.23
C GLU A 624 0.25 19.96 8.10
N ILE A 625 -0.75 19.27 7.51
CA ILE A 625 -1.88 18.70 8.26
C ILE A 625 -1.36 17.62 9.20
N TRP A 626 -0.51 16.71 8.71
CA TRP A 626 0.11 15.68 9.53
C TRP A 626 0.85 16.29 10.73
N HIS A 627 1.66 17.33 10.49
CA HIS A 627 2.40 18.01 11.55
C HIS A 627 1.46 18.60 12.63
N ARG A 628 0.38 19.27 12.21
CA ARG A 628 -0.62 19.81 13.16
C ARG A 628 -1.24 18.73 14.02
N MET A 629 -1.59 17.59 13.43
CA MET A 629 -2.21 16.48 14.15
C MET A 629 -1.23 15.77 15.11
N TYR A 630 -0.10 15.33 14.57
CA TYR A 630 0.80 14.40 15.31
C TYR A 630 1.82 15.10 16.17
N ILE A 631 2.24 16.30 15.82
CA ILE A 631 3.26 17.06 16.57
C ILE A 631 2.61 18.13 17.45
N GLN A 632 1.66 18.91 16.91
CA GLN A 632 0.99 19.96 17.68
C GLN A 632 -0.22 19.46 18.47
N GLY A 633 -0.75 18.27 18.16
CA GLY A 633 -1.91 17.70 18.83
C GLY A 633 -3.23 18.41 18.51
N GLU A 634 -3.33 19.04 17.34
CA GLU A 634 -4.57 19.72 16.92
C GLU A 634 -5.65 18.68 16.61
N GLU A 635 -6.86 18.92 17.10
CA GLU A 635 -8.02 18.06 16.91
C GLU A 635 -8.42 17.97 15.43
N ILE A 636 -8.77 16.75 14.95
CA ILE A 636 -9.20 16.49 13.59
C ILE A 636 -10.33 17.44 13.17
N SER A 637 -11.35 17.59 14.01
CA SER A 637 -12.52 18.46 13.77
C SER A 637 -12.15 19.94 13.60
N SER A 638 -11.14 20.40 14.31
CA SER A 638 -10.62 21.77 14.19
C SER A 638 -10.00 22.00 12.81
N ILE A 639 -9.18 21.05 12.35
CA ILE A 639 -8.52 21.12 11.05
C ILE A 639 -9.55 20.99 9.92
N GLU A 640 -10.51 20.05 10.01
CA GLU A 640 -11.60 19.90 9.04
C GLU A 640 -12.38 21.20 8.86
N ASN A 641 -12.75 21.87 9.97
CA ASN A 641 -13.42 23.17 9.93
C ASN A 641 -12.56 24.28 9.32
N GLY A 642 -11.25 24.25 9.55
CA GLY A 642 -10.30 25.18 8.97
C GLY A 642 -10.10 25.01 7.46
N LEU A 643 -10.32 23.79 6.95
CA LEU A 643 -10.25 23.46 5.52
C LEU A 643 -11.54 23.81 4.76
N LEU A 644 -12.65 24.08 5.47
CA LEU A 644 -13.87 24.60 4.84
C LEU A 644 -13.59 25.97 4.23
N VAL A 645 -13.76 26.09 2.93
CA VAL A 645 -13.74 27.38 2.25
C VAL A 645 -14.95 28.17 2.77
N LYS A 646 -14.70 29.20 3.54
CA LYS A 646 -15.75 30.20 3.83
C LYS A 646 -16.03 30.92 2.51
N ASN A 647 -17.14 30.59 1.88
CA ASN A 647 -17.68 31.34 0.74
C ASN A 647 -17.94 32.79 1.13
#